data_43f1ddcc442e51c692b56645c8c57b57
#
_entry.id   43f1ddcc442e51c692b56645c8c57b57
#
_cell.length_a   1.000
_cell.length_b   1.000
_cell.length_c   1.000
_cell.angle_alpha   90.00
_cell.angle_beta   90.00
_cell.angle_gamma   90.00
#
_symmetry.space_group_name_H-M   'P 1'
#
loop_
_entity.id
_entity.type
_entity.pdbx_description
1 polymer ?
#
loop_
_entity_poly.entity_id
_entity_poly.type
_entity_poly.pdbx_seq_one_letter_code
_entity_poly.pdbx_strand_id
1 'polypeptide(L)'
;MMMAAGGGAEELEARERLALWDRRSEPLAPLTERQTDSVLELKAAAEELPIPAELPIEDLCSLNSTSLTVSLSGAVLESTEGILQQGFSALGMEDDRIETAQQFFSWFAQLQTHMDQDEGAKYREMREYLSGFQDQCDAILNDVNVALQHLESLQKQYLFVSTKTGTLHEACEQLLKEQSELVNLAESIQQKLSYFNELENINTKLNSPTLSVNTEGFIPMLSKLDDCISYISTHPNYKDYPVYMAKVKQCLSKAMHLMKTYTVNTLQNLTNQLMKRDPSTAPHSDNAFTLFYVKFRGAAPKVRTLIEQMEQRSEKLPEYQLLLGEIHQCYLEQRENLLSPSITTTITDLTSHNNRDHCALVRSGCAFMVHVCQDEYQLYNEFFTKPTPKLDELLEKLCLSLYDVLRPLIIHVVHLETLSELCGILKIEMLEDHVQNSVDQLGAFDAVVKQMLEDVQERLVYRTHIYIQTDILGYKPAPGDLAYPDKLEMMEQIAQSLKDEQKRLQSPDASFSDVHLVDTEADNLIKSGSSESLGLRAQNTISPADLHGMWYPTVRRTLVCLSKLYRCIDRAVFQGLSQEALSACIQSLLGASDAIAKNKTQVDGQLFLIKHLLTMREQIAPFHTDFTIKEISLDLKKTRDAAFKILHPKTVSHFFRLNSSNAFLEFLLQGTPEIKEHYIDSKKDVDRYLKAACEQFIQQQSKIFVEPLEDFMAKVTALKTMANQGGPKYSLSQQPWAQPVKINDLVASTYKTIKTKLPVTLRSMSVYLANKDTEFILFKPVRSNIQQVFQKIHLLLKEEFSSEDLQIIACPSMEQVNLLLSMSK
;
A
#
# COMPACT_ATOMS: atom_id res chain seq x y z
N MET A 1 18.08 59.08 -28.44
CA MET A 1 18.66 57.91 -29.17
C MET A 1 19.85 57.32 -28.39
N MET A 2 19.74 57.27 -27.06
CA MET A 2 20.81 56.70 -26.19
C MET A 2 20.31 55.99 -24.96
N MET A 3 19.05 55.49 -24.95
CA MET A 3 18.52 54.68 -23.85
C MET A 3 17.92 53.33 -24.29
N ALA A 4 18.09 52.93 -25.54
CA ALA A 4 17.66 51.62 -26.06
C ALA A 4 18.81 50.59 -26.12
N ALA A 5 20.04 50.96 -25.74
CA ALA A 5 21.19 50.06 -25.83
C ALA A 5 21.45 49.22 -24.56
N GLY A 6 20.86 49.62 -23.41
CA GLY A 6 21.06 48.87 -22.14
C GLY A 6 20.21 47.62 -22.04
N GLY A 7 18.99 47.67 -22.49
CA GLY A 7 18.07 46.53 -22.39
C GLY A 7 18.44 45.34 -23.31
N GLY A 8 19.03 45.61 -24.44
CA GLY A 8 19.44 44.57 -25.39
C GLY A 8 20.67 43.76 -24.93
N ALA A 9 21.57 44.39 -24.20
CA ALA A 9 22.73 43.69 -23.66
C ALA A 9 22.37 42.77 -22.47
N GLU A 10 21.50 43.23 -21.60
CA GLU A 10 21.00 42.42 -20.48
C GLU A 10 20.12 41.25 -20.98
N GLU A 11 19.33 41.48 -22.03
CA GLU A 11 18.47 40.44 -22.61
C GLU A 11 19.30 39.41 -23.42
N LEU A 12 20.36 39.81 -24.05
CA LEU A 12 21.35 38.91 -24.69
C LEU A 12 22.10 38.08 -23.64
N GLU A 13 22.55 38.73 -22.58
CA GLU A 13 23.22 38.05 -21.45
C GLU A 13 22.30 37.05 -20.74
N ALA A 14 21.02 37.41 -20.55
CA ALA A 14 20.03 36.50 -20.01
C ALA A 14 19.76 35.29 -20.91
N ARG A 15 19.70 35.49 -22.23
CA ARG A 15 19.55 34.43 -23.24
C ARG A 15 20.78 33.52 -23.31
N GLU A 16 21.96 34.06 -23.20
CA GLU A 16 23.21 33.27 -23.14
C GLU A 16 23.27 32.43 -21.85
N ARG A 17 22.85 32.99 -20.73
CA ARG A 17 22.78 32.26 -19.46
C ARG A 17 21.72 31.14 -19.49
N LEU A 18 20.57 31.37 -20.12
CA LEU A 18 19.54 30.34 -20.35
C LEU A 18 20.06 29.24 -21.29
N ALA A 19 20.78 29.59 -22.35
CA ALA A 19 21.37 28.61 -23.26
C ALA A 19 22.49 27.78 -22.61
N LEU A 20 23.21 28.36 -21.63
CA LEU A 20 24.17 27.64 -20.79
C LEU A 20 23.50 26.71 -19.80
N TRP A 21 22.28 27.06 -19.30
CA TRP A 21 21.51 26.22 -18.46
C TRP A 21 21.01 24.96 -19.18
N ASP A 22 20.49 25.11 -20.41
CA ASP A 22 20.03 23.98 -21.24
C ASP A 22 21.17 23.00 -21.60
N ARG A 23 22.43 23.46 -21.57
CA ARG A 23 23.60 22.62 -21.87
C ARG A 23 24.23 21.92 -20.67
N ARG A 24 23.82 22.26 -19.45
CA ARG A 24 24.31 21.61 -18.23
C ARG A 24 23.49 20.37 -17.91
N SER A 25 24.17 19.33 -17.47
CA SER A 25 23.54 18.12 -16.97
C SER A 25 22.81 18.32 -15.60
N GLU A 26 23.03 19.48 -14.97
CA GLU A 26 22.37 19.86 -13.72
C GLU A 26 21.22 20.83 -14.02
N PRO A 27 19.98 20.58 -13.52
CA PRO A 27 18.80 21.37 -13.88
C PRO A 27 18.68 22.72 -13.15
N LEU A 28 19.79 23.30 -12.69
CA LEU A 28 19.79 24.56 -11.97
C LEU A 28 20.39 25.67 -12.86
N ALA A 29 19.64 26.77 -13.02
CA ALA A 29 20.11 27.94 -13.69
C ALA A 29 21.35 28.52 -12.99
N PRO A 30 22.37 28.98 -13.73
CA PRO A 30 23.54 29.61 -13.12
C PRO A 30 23.10 30.85 -12.34
N LEU A 31 23.53 30.93 -11.09
CA LEU A 31 23.25 32.06 -10.22
C LEU A 31 23.87 33.32 -10.80
N THR A 32 23.22 34.46 -10.67
CA THR A 32 23.84 35.76 -10.93
C THR A 32 24.88 36.04 -9.85
N GLU A 33 25.86 36.95 -10.15
CA GLU A 33 26.92 37.34 -9.19
C GLU A 33 26.32 37.76 -7.83
N ARG A 34 25.25 38.58 -7.84
CA ARG A 34 24.56 38.98 -6.62
C ARG A 34 23.90 37.82 -5.87
N GLN A 35 23.37 36.87 -6.61
CA GLN A 35 22.78 35.66 -5.98
C GLN A 35 23.86 34.76 -5.41
N THR A 36 25.01 34.68 -6.08
CA THR A 36 26.17 33.95 -5.59
C THR A 36 26.71 34.61 -4.32
N ASP A 37 26.83 35.95 -4.30
CA ASP A 37 27.26 36.70 -3.12
C ASP A 37 26.29 36.50 -1.96
N SER A 38 24.97 36.55 -2.21
CA SER A 38 23.94 36.29 -1.18
C SER A 38 24.02 34.85 -0.66
N VAL A 39 24.28 33.87 -1.50
CA VAL A 39 24.47 32.48 -1.10
C VAL A 39 25.74 32.30 -0.27
N LEU A 40 26.83 33.02 -0.63
CA LEU A 40 28.08 33.02 0.13
C LEU A 40 27.93 33.71 1.49
N GLU A 41 27.16 34.82 1.55
CA GLU A 41 26.83 35.50 2.82
C GLU A 41 25.96 34.60 3.71
N LEU A 42 24.94 33.91 3.16
CA LEU A 42 24.12 32.97 3.86
C LEU A 42 24.95 31.77 4.36
N LYS A 43 25.87 31.28 3.56
CA LYS A 43 26.79 30.21 3.94
C LYS A 43 27.73 30.65 5.07
N ALA A 44 28.29 31.85 4.99
CA ALA A 44 29.14 32.39 6.06
C ALA A 44 28.36 32.60 7.37
N ALA A 45 27.10 33.12 7.26
CA ALA A 45 26.22 33.27 8.42
C ALA A 45 25.81 31.88 9.02
N ALA A 46 25.65 30.89 8.17
CA ALA A 46 25.36 29.50 8.63
C ALA A 46 26.57 28.84 9.31
N GLU A 47 27.81 29.19 8.88
CA GLU A 47 29.02 28.69 9.51
C GLU A 47 29.28 29.36 10.89
N GLU A 48 28.78 30.59 11.10
CA GLU A 48 28.83 31.27 12.40
C GLU A 48 27.75 30.85 13.37
N LEU A 49 26.75 30.12 12.92
CA LEU A 49 25.70 29.60 13.79
C LEU A 49 26.24 28.44 14.65
N PRO A 50 25.84 28.33 15.94
CA PRO A 50 26.29 27.25 16.82
C PRO A 50 25.63 25.89 16.48
N ILE A 51 25.25 25.71 15.23
CA ILE A 51 24.74 24.45 14.70
C ILE A 51 25.94 23.70 14.15
N PRO A 52 26.23 22.47 14.61
CA PRO A 52 27.28 21.65 14.02
C PRO A 52 27.04 21.50 12.52
N ALA A 53 28.11 21.60 11.73
CA ALA A 53 28.06 21.45 10.26
C ALA A 53 27.45 20.09 9.81
N GLU A 54 27.47 19.13 10.70
CA GLU A 54 26.71 17.90 10.62
C GLU A 54 25.42 18.09 11.45
N LEU A 55 24.36 18.51 10.78
CA LEU A 55 23.03 18.48 11.36
C LEU A 55 22.69 17.03 11.70
N PRO A 56 22.15 16.76 12.89
CA PRO A 56 21.59 15.42 13.19
C PRO A 56 20.42 15.03 12.25
N ILE A 57 20.14 15.87 11.25
CA ILE A 57 19.24 15.59 10.13
C ILE A 57 19.80 14.51 9.19
N GLU A 58 21.12 14.37 9.02
CA GLU A 58 21.67 13.22 8.31
C GLU A 58 21.40 11.92 9.04
N ASP A 59 21.42 11.93 10.35
CA ASP A 59 20.98 10.80 11.16
C ASP A 59 19.47 10.59 11.11
N LEU A 60 18.66 11.63 10.92
CA LEU A 60 17.20 11.53 10.77
C LEU A 60 16.76 11.18 9.35
N CYS A 61 17.50 11.59 8.33
CA CYS A 61 17.27 11.16 6.95
C CYS A 61 17.81 9.76 6.68
N SER A 62 18.85 9.33 7.39
CA SER A 62 19.34 7.95 7.37
C SER A 62 18.44 7.00 8.17
N LEU A 63 17.59 7.55 9.04
CA LEU A 63 16.54 6.79 9.75
C LEU A 63 15.46 6.18 8.81
N ASN A 64 15.34 6.64 7.55
CA ASN A 64 14.44 6.06 6.55
C ASN A 64 15.09 5.03 5.61
N SER A 65 16.37 4.76 5.76
CA SER A 65 17.05 3.71 5.03
C SER A 65 17.71 2.74 6.01
N THR A 66 17.52 1.49 5.80
CA THR A 66 18.09 0.27 6.38
C THR A 66 19.27 0.34 7.38
N SER A 67 19.94 1.49 7.56
CA SER A 67 21.01 1.68 8.54
C SER A 67 20.52 1.99 9.97
N LEU A 68 19.23 2.36 10.13
CA LEU A 68 18.61 2.61 11.44
C LEU A 68 18.51 1.35 12.30
N THR A 69 18.37 0.19 11.65
CA THR A 69 18.29 -1.08 12.36
C THR A 69 19.65 -1.54 12.90
N VAL A 70 20.73 -1.12 12.26
CA VAL A 70 22.10 -1.51 12.68
C VAL A 70 22.68 -0.54 13.72
N SER A 71 22.45 0.77 13.55
CA SER A 71 22.94 1.79 14.50
C SER A 71 22.15 1.80 15.82
N LEU A 72 20.81 1.57 15.74
CA LEU A 72 20.00 1.41 16.95
C LEU A 72 20.28 0.10 17.69
N SER A 73 20.60 -0.99 16.97
CA SER A 73 20.95 -2.24 17.63
C SER A 73 22.34 -2.16 18.29
N GLY A 74 23.30 -1.44 17.72
CA GLY A 74 24.62 -1.24 18.31
C GLY A 74 24.60 -0.30 19.52
N ALA A 75 23.96 0.85 19.38
CA ALA A 75 23.86 1.82 20.48
C ALA A 75 22.92 1.35 21.60
N VAL A 76 21.85 0.63 21.24
CA VAL A 76 20.94 0.00 22.22
C VAL A 76 21.62 -1.17 22.92
N LEU A 77 22.49 -1.93 22.22
CA LEU A 77 23.25 -3.01 22.85
C LEU A 77 24.33 -2.48 23.82
N GLU A 78 25.05 -1.43 23.44
CA GLU A 78 26.06 -0.84 24.36
C GLU A 78 25.39 -0.12 25.55
N SER A 79 24.26 0.61 25.31
CA SER A 79 23.53 1.24 26.42
C SER A 79 22.77 0.21 27.26
N THR A 80 22.22 -0.85 26.63
CA THR A 80 21.55 -1.93 27.39
C THR A 80 22.51 -2.76 28.22
N GLU A 81 23.71 -3.04 27.72
CA GLU A 81 24.72 -3.73 28.51
C GLU A 81 25.17 -2.88 29.72
N GLY A 82 25.39 -1.59 29.53
CA GLY A 82 25.69 -0.64 30.60
C GLY A 82 24.55 -0.47 31.61
N ILE A 83 23.30 -0.39 31.12
CA ILE A 83 22.10 -0.29 31.96
C ILE A 83 21.82 -1.61 32.69
N LEU A 84 22.06 -2.74 32.02
CA LEU A 84 21.96 -4.07 32.63
C LEU A 84 22.95 -4.22 33.78
N GLN A 85 24.22 -3.81 33.58
CA GLN A 85 25.26 -3.86 34.58
C GLN A 85 25.00 -2.92 35.75
N GLN A 86 24.47 -1.71 35.48
CA GLN A 86 24.03 -0.79 36.54
C GLN A 86 22.86 -1.33 37.33
N GLY A 87 21.91 -1.96 36.63
CA GLY A 87 20.75 -2.59 37.26
C GLY A 87 21.13 -3.75 38.16
N PHE A 88 22.06 -4.59 37.75
CA PHE A 88 22.62 -5.68 38.58
C PHE A 88 23.40 -5.13 39.78
N SER A 89 24.21 -4.11 39.58
CA SER A 89 25.00 -3.46 40.63
C SER A 89 24.10 -2.77 41.68
N ALA A 90 23.02 -2.12 41.27
CA ALA A 90 22.07 -1.46 42.16
C ALA A 90 21.27 -2.46 43.03
N LEU A 91 21.13 -3.69 42.59
CA LEU A 91 20.48 -4.78 43.34
C LEU A 91 21.42 -5.56 44.22
N GLY A 92 22.73 -5.21 44.28
CA GLY A 92 23.73 -5.88 45.09
C GLY A 92 24.03 -7.32 44.67
N MET A 93 23.89 -7.61 43.37
CA MET A 93 24.11 -8.93 42.77
C MET A 93 25.55 -9.03 42.33
N GLU A 94 26.30 -9.98 42.90
CA GLU A 94 27.73 -10.20 42.58
C GLU A 94 27.90 -11.02 41.28
N ASP A 95 26.92 -11.81 40.93
CA ASP A 95 26.87 -12.57 39.67
C ASP A 95 25.72 -12.07 38.82
N ASP A 96 25.97 -11.71 37.58
CA ASP A 96 25.00 -11.19 36.58
C ASP A 96 23.77 -12.10 36.32
N ARG A 97 23.18 -12.62 37.39
CA ARG A 97 22.03 -13.56 37.31
C ARG A 97 20.90 -13.11 38.21
N ILE A 98 19.74 -13.07 37.60
CA ILE A 98 18.47 -12.78 38.29
C ILE A 98 17.89 -14.10 38.80
N GLU A 99 17.87 -14.28 40.11
CA GLU A 99 17.43 -15.52 40.74
C GLU A 99 16.01 -15.47 41.29
N THR A 100 15.48 -14.28 41.51
CA THR A 100 14.14 -14.10 42.05
C THR A 100 13.26 -13.22 41.18
N ALA A 101 11.97 -13.49 41.18
CA ALA A 101 10.98 -12.67 40.46
C ALA A 101 10.99 -11.22 40.94
N GLN A 102 11.25 -10.96 42.21
CA GLN A 102 11.30 -9.61 42.76
C GLN A 102 12.54 -8.82 42.24
N GLN A 103 13.68 -9.47 42.10
CA GLN A 103 14.86 -8.89 41.47
C GLN A 103 14.62 -8.57 40.00
N PHE A 104 13.94 -9.46 39.29
CA PHE A 104 13.58 -9.22 37.89
C PHE A 104 12.67 -7.99 37.73
N PHE A 105 11.60 -7.89 38.52
CA PHE A 105 10.72 -6.75 38.41
C PHE A 105 11.35 -5.42 38.82
N SER A 106 12.24 -5.44 39.83
CA SER A 106 13.00 -4.26 40.25
C SER A 106 13.98 -3.80 39.15
N TRP A 107 14.73 -4.72 38.58
CA TRP A 107 15.62 -4.47 37.46
C TRP A 107 14.89 -3.99 36.22
N PHE A 108 13.76 -4.66 35.86
CA PHE A 108 12.96 -4.29 34.71
C PHE A 108 12.31 -2.90 34.85
N ALA A 109 11.83 -2.55 36.02
CA ALA A 109 11.30 -1.22 36.31
C ALA A 109 12.35 -0.13 36.19
N GLN A 110 13.60 -0.38 36.65
CA GLN A 110 14.71 0.56 36.50
C GLN A 110 15.09 0.70 35.01
N LEU A 111 15.20 -0.40 34.27
CA LEU A 111 15.50 -0.39 32.83
C LEU A 111 14.47 0.40 32.07
N GLN A 112 13.19 0.16 32.35
CA GLN A 112 12.10 0.89 31.71
C GLN A 112 12.15 2.39 32.01
N THR A 113 12.47 2.78 33.27
CA THR A 113 12.59 4.18 33.68
C THR A 113 13.73 4.89 32.93
N HIS A 114 14.88 4.21 32.75
CA HIS A 114 16.01 4.77 32.01
C HIS A 114 15.69 4.93 30.51
N MET A 115 15.06 3.93 29.88
CA MET A 115 14.65 4.01 28.49
C MET A 115 13.67 5.17 28.26
N ASP A 116 12.67 5.34 29.12
CA ASP A 116 11.68 6.43 29.03
C ASP A 116 12.35 7.81 29.24
N GLN A 117 13.39 7.90 30.08
CA GLN A 117 14.15 9.13 30.29
C GLN A 117 15.02 9.50 29.09
N ASP A 118 15.69 8.53 28.46
CA ASP A 118 16.53 8.73 27.28
C ASP A 118 15.71 9.13 26.06
N GLU A 119 14.56 8.50 25.83
CA GLU A 119 13.66 8.92 24.76
C GLU A 119 13.14 10.34 24.97
N GLY A 120 12.71 10.64 26.20
CA GLY A 120 12.22 11.98 26.52
C GLY A 120 13.29 13.07 26.43
N ALA A 121 14.56 12.74 26.64
CA ALA A 121 15.67 13.68 26.50
C ALA A 121 15.93 14.03 25.02
N LYS A 122 15.99 13.04 24.14
CA LYS A 122 16.16 13.23 22.69
C LYS A 122 15.08 14.11 22.08
N TYR A 123 13.81 13.90 22.48
CA TYR A 123 12.71 14.73 21.95
C TYR A 123 12.76 16.18 22.46
N ARG A 124 13.23 16.41 23.68
CA ARG A 124 13.43 17.78 24.20
C ARG A 124 14.56 18.49 23.48
N GLU A 125 15.67 17.85 23.28
CA GLU A 125 16.81 18.39 22.53
C GLU A 125 16.40 18.70 21.08
N MET A 126 15.72 17.78 20.40
CA MET A 126 15.23 18.02 19.06
C MET A 126 14.24 19.19 18.99
N ARG A 127 13.39 19.36 19.99
CA ARG A 127 12.45 20.50 20.02
C ARG A 127 13.19 21.84 20.18
N GLU A 128 14.26 21.87 21.00
CA GLU A 128 15.09 23.09 21.15
C GLU A 128 15.81 23.46 19.85
N TYR A 129 16.34 22.46 19.12
CA TYR A 129 16.90 22.68 17.79
C TYR A 129 15.87 23.22 16.80
N LEU A 130 14.70 22.64 16.76
CA LEU A 130 13.63 23.11 15.85
C LEU A 130 13.15 24.52 16.20
N SER A 131 13.08 24.88 17.47
CA SER A 131 12.75 26.24 17.89
C SER A 131 13.79 27.24 17.40
N GLY A 132 15.09 26.91 17.49
CA GLY A 132 16.18 27.76 16.98
C GLY A 132 16.10 27.97 15.46
N PHE A 133 15.70 26.96 14.69
CA PHE A 133 15.48 27.12 13.25
C PHE A 133 14.25 27.99 12.94
N GLN A 134 13.21 27.91 13.73
CA GLN A 134 12.03 28.77 13.56
C GLN A 134 12.40 30.24 13.73
N ASP A 135 13.15 30.58 14.81
CA ASP A 135 13.60 31.94 15.05
C ASP A 135 14.47 32.50 13.90
N GLN A 136 15.32 31.64 13.31
CA GLN A 136 16.13 32.03 12.15
C GLN A 136 15.27 32.25 10.90
N CYS A 137 14.28 31.42 10.65
CA CYS A 137 13.36 31.61 9.54
C CYS A 137 12.58 32.93 9.68
N ASP A 138 12.15 33.27 10.88
CA ASP A 138 11.45 34.52 11.15
C ASP A 138 12.35 35.75 10.95
N ALA A 139 13.64 35.67 11.31
CA ALA A 139 14.62 36.73 11.05
C ALA A 139 14.82 36.92 9.54
N ILE A 140 15.03 35.83 8.77
CA ILE A 140 15.18 35.89 7.32
C ILE A 140 13.91 36.46 6.66
N LEU A 141 12.74 36.10 7.17
CA LEU A 141 11.47 36.59 6.63
C LEU A 141 11.30 38.10 6.87
N ASN A 142 11.80 38.61 7.99
CA ASN A 142 11.85 40.03 8.26
C ASN A 142 12.79 40.79 7.32
N ASP A 143 13.98 40.23 7.07
CA ASP A 143 14.96 40.84 6.16
C ASP A 143 14.45 40.88 4.72
N VAL A 144 13.77 39.83 4.26
CA VAL A 144 13.08 39.80 2.97
C VAL A 144 12.00 40.89 2.87
N ASN A 145 11.23 41.11 3.93
CA ASN A 145 10.21 42.13 3.97
C ASN A 145 10.82 43.58 3.90
N VAL A 146 11.94 43.79 4.59
CA VAL A 146 12.68 45.06 4.51
C VAL A 146 13.21 45.30 3.10
N ALA A 147 13.78 44.28 2.45
CA ALA A 147 14.24 44.35 1.07
C ALA A 147 13.10 44.67 0.10
N LEU A 148 11.94 44.08 0.29
CA LEU A 148 10.75 44.38 -0.51
C LEU A 148 10.30 45.84 -0.35
N GLN A 149 10.30 46.38 0.87
CA GLN A 149 10.00 47.81 1.09
C GLN A 149 10.99 48.75 0.38
N HIS A 150 12.28 48.40 0.38
CA HIS A 150 13.27 49.17 -0.37
C HIS A 150 13.04 49.13 -1.90
N LEU A 151 12.66 47.95 -2.42
CA LEU A 151 12.31 47.81 -3.84
C LEU A 151 11.06 48.62 -4.21
N GLU A 152 10.03 48.63 -3.35
CA GLU A 152 8.84 49.48 -3.59
C GLU A 152 9.19 50.98 -3.58
N SER A 153 10.09 51.38 -2.69
CA SER A 153 10.56 52.79 -2.66
C SER A 153 11.32 53.15 -3.92
N LEU A 154 12.21 52.27 -4.38
CA LEU A 154 12.94 52.44 -5.63
C LEU A 154 12.01 52.49 -6.84
N GLN A 155 10.99 51.63 -6.85
CA GLN A 155 9.99 51.62 -7.92
C GLN A 155 9.22 52.98 -7.99
N LYS A 156 8.85 53.52 -6.83
CA LYS A 156 8.17 54.80 -6.75
C LYS A 156 9.05 55.94 -7.26
N GLN A 157 10.34 55.94 -6.89
CA GLN A 157 11.29 56.94 -7.37
C GLN A 157 11.53 56.81 -8.90
N TYR A 158 11.63 55.59 -9.42
CA TYR A 158 11.74 55.36 -10.85
C TYR A 158 10.52 55.89 -11.63
N LEU A 159 9.33 55.57 -11.12
CA LEU A 159 8.08 56.06 -11.71
C LEU A 159 8.00 57.61 -11.72
N PHE A 160 8.47 58.25 -10.63
CA PHE A 160 8.51 59.72 -10.54
C PHE A 160 9.45 60.36 -11.56
N VAL A 161 10.65 59.80 -11.72
CA VAL A 161 11.61 60.28 -12.71
C VAL A 161 11.10 60.04 -14.13
N SER A 162 10.51 58.84 -14.36
CA SER A 162 9.94 58.46 -15.67
C SER A 162 8.79 59.39 -16.08
N THR A 163 7.93 59.77 -15.15
CA THR A 163 6.81 60.70 -15.44
C THR A 163 7.31 62.10 -15.74
N LYS A 164 8.36 62.58 -15.07
CA LYS A 164 8.93 63.94 -15.32
C LYS A 164 9.67 64.02 -16.65
N THR A 165 10.37 62.96 -17.08
CA THR A 165 11.00 62.88 -18.38
C THR A 165 10.01 62.71 -19.53
N GLY A 166 8.85 62.03 -19.27
CA GLY A 166 7.79 61.85 -20.25
C GLY A 166 7.13 63.14 -20.71
N THR A 167 6.90 64.09 -19.76
CA THR A 167 6.29 65.37 -20.11
C THR A 167 7.12 66.26 -21.03
N LEU A 168 8.44 66.13 -20.96
CA LEU A 168 9.31 66.90 -21.85
C LEU A 168 9.36 66.28 -23.31
N HIS A 169 9.10 64.98 -23.39
CA HIS A 169 9.08 64.23 -24.66
C HIS A 169 7.78 64.46 -25.43
N GLU A 170 6.68 64.63 -24.70
CA GLU A 170 5.33 64.81 -25.27
C GLU A 170 5.24 66.07 -26.13
N ALA A 171 5.91 67.21 -25.72
CA ALA A 171 5.87 68.46 -26.45
C ALA A 171 6.66 68.41 -27.81
N CYS A 172 7.70 67.61 -27.89
CA CYS A 172 8.45 67.42 -29.14
C CYS A 172 7.79 66.41 -30.11
N GLU A 173 7.05 65.44 -29.54
CA GLU A 173 6.33 64.46 -30.34
C GLU A 173 5.08 65.03 -31.04
N GLN A 174 4.46 66.05 -30.44
CA GLN A 174 3.19 66.59 -30.96
C GLN A 174 3.33 67.21 -32.36
N LEU A 175 4.46 67.91 -32.63
CA LEU A 175 4.70 68.49 -33.92
C LEU A 175 5.07 67.46 -35.02
N LEU A 176 5.73 66.37 -34.65
CA LEU A 176 5.98 65.25 -35.56
C LEU A 176 4.73 64.43 -35.83
N LYS A 177 3.83 64.40 -34.87
CA LYS A 177 2.52 63.71 -34.93
C LYS A 177 1.60 64.29 -36.01
N GLU A 178 1.46 65.64 -36.09
CA GLU A 178 0.56 66.28 -37.04
C GLU A 178 0.98 66.04 -38.50
N GLN A 179 2.31 66.03 -38.74
CA GLN A 179 2.85 65.71 -40.09
C GLN A 179 2.63 64.23 -40.45
N SER A 180 2.80 63.33 -39.48
CA SER A 180 2.58 61.90 -39.70
C SER A 180 1.10 61.56 -39.90
N GLU A 181 0.19 62.32 -39.25
CA GLU A 181 -1.26 62.09 -39.32
C GLU A 181 -1.82 62.28 -40.76
N LEU A 182 -1.32 63.29 -41.50
CA LEU A 182 -1.75 63.49 -42.88
C LEU A 182 -1.24 62.44 -43.85
N VAL A 183 0.01 61.96 -43.69
CA VAL A 183 0.57 60.83 -44.44
C VAL A 183 -0.16 59.54 -44.10
N ASN A 184 -0.38 59.32 -42.82
CA ASN A 184 -1.12 58.16 -42.32
C ASN A 184 -2.58 58.16 -42.80
N LEU A 185 -3.22 59.33 -42.95
CA LEU A 185 -4.58 59.41 -43.47
C LEU A 185 -4.63 58.97 -44.97
N ALA A 186 -3.71 59.39 -45.80
CA ALA A 186 -3.68 58.97 -47.21
C ALA A 186 -3.36 57.49 -47.35
N GLU A 187 -2.40 56.99 -46.60
CA GLU A 187 -2.08 55.53 -46.52
C GLU A 187 -3.25 54.73 -45.98
N SER A 188 -3.92 55.26 -44.95
CA SER A 188 -5.13 54.64 -44.39
C SER A 188 -6.28 54.51 -45.40
N ILE A 189 -6.52 55.53 -46.19
CA ILE A 189 -7.55 55.46 -47.26
C ILE A 189 -7.18 54.42 -48.31
N GLN A 190 -5.94 54.42 -48.76
CA GLN A 190 -5.43 53.42 -49.71
C GLN A 190 -5.50 51.98 -49.15
N GLN A 191 -5.13 51.82 -47.92
CA GLN A 191 -5.23 50.57 -47.21
C GLN A 191 -6.70 50.09 -47.05
N LYS A 192 -7.62 51.02 -46.77
CA LYS A 192 -9.04 50.67 -46.66
C LYS A 192 -9.63 50.23 -48.00
N LEU A 193 -9.25 50.85 -49.10
CA LEU A 193 -9.70 50.45 -50.44
C LEU A 193 -9.03 49.15 -50.89
N SER A 194 -7.84 48.85 -50.42
CA SER A 194 -7.17 47.60 -50.78
C SER A 194 -7.95 46.37 -50.30
N TYR A 195 -8.62 46.41 -49.14
CA TYR A 195 -9.41 45.29 -48.64
C TYR A 195 -10.59 44.87 -49.57
N PHE A 196 -11.27 45.86 -50.16
CA PHE A 196 -12.35 45.59 -51.09
C PHE A 196 -11.87 45.01 -52.43
N ASN A 197 -10.75 45.53 -52.96
CA ASN A 197 -10.10 45.04 -54.18
C ASN A 197 -9.58 43.61 -53.99
N GLU A 198 -8.94 43.37 -52.85
CA GLU A 198 -8.40 42.03 -52.52
C GLU A 198 -9.51 40.99 -52.39
N LEU A 199 -10.65 41.38 -51.79
CA LEU A 199 -11.80 40.49 -51.69
C LEU A 199 -12.33 40.03 -53.07
N GLU A 200 -12.41 40.91 -54.05
CA GLU A 200 -12.81 40.56 -55.43
C GLU A 200 -11.74 39.64 -56.11
N ASN A 201 -10.50 39.88 -55.89
CA ASN A 201 -9.40 39.01 -56.33
C ASN A 201 -9.48 37.61 -55.72
N ILE A 202 -9.77 37.53 -54.41
CA ILE A 202 -9.94 36.27 -53.68
C ILE A 202 -11.15 35.53 -54.23
N ASN A 203 -12.28 36.20 -54.43
CA ASN A 203 -13.46 35.60 -55.00
C ASN A 203 -13.21 35.00 -56.39
N THR A 204 -12.48 35.72 -57.26
CA THR A 204 -12.12 35.24 -58.59
C THR A 204 -11.21 34.01 -58.52
N LYS A 205 -10.22 34.01 -57.64
CA LYS A 205 -9.29 32.89 -57.40
C LYS A 205 -10.03 31.65 -56.87
N LEU A 206 -10.92 31.82 -55.85
CA LEU A 206 -11.72 30.72 -55.28
C LEU A 206 -12.70 30.10 -56.30
N ASN A 207 -13.09 30.81 -57.32
CA ASN A 207 -13.95 30.28 -58.40
C ASN A 207 -13.16 29.61 -59.54
N SER A 208 -11.84 29.68 -59.53
CA SER A 208 -10.99 29.05 -60.53
C SER A 208 -10.97 27.51 -60.34
N PRO A 209 -11.24 26.72 -61.38
CA PRO A 209 -11.17 25.27 -61.32
C PRO A 209 -9.72 24.74 -61.13
N THR A 210 -8.73 25.57 -61.33
CA THR A 210 -7.31 25.20 -61.18
C THR A 210 -6.76 25.41 -59.76
N LEU A 211 -7.58 25.96 -58.82
CA LEU A 211 -7.15 26.21 -57.46
C LEU A 211 -7.07 24.89 -56.68
N SER A 212 -5.87 24.56 -56.27
CA SER A 212 -5.64 23.46 -55.30
C SER A 212 -5.30 24.00 -53.93
N VAL A 213 -5.83 23.36 -52.90
CA VAL A 213 -5.52 23.71 -51.49
C VAL A 213 -4.02 23.57 -51.17
N ASN A 214 -3.33 22.72 -51.93
CA ASN A 214 -1.85 22.52 -51.77
C ASN A 214 -0.98 23.56 -52.42
N THR A 215 -1.54 24.55 -53.13
CA THR A 215 -0.72 25.63 -53.72
C THR A 215 -0.23 26.57 -52.65
N GLU A 216 1.07 26.96 -52.76
CA GLU A 216 1.73 27.90 -51.81
C GLU A 216 0.96 29.20 -51.61
N GLY A 217 0.16 29.63 -52.61
CA GLY A 217 -0.67 30.83 -52.55
C GLY A 217 -1.98 30.71 -51.77
N PHE A 218 -2.42 29.50 -51.35
CA PHE A 218 -3.70 29.31 -50.71
C PHE A 218 -3.76 29.83 -49.26
N ILE A 219 -2.76 29.54 -48.48
CA ILE A 219 -2.66 29.99 -47.06
C ILE A 219 -2.53 31.51 -46.96
N PRO A 220 -1.64 32.20 -47.76
CA PRO A 220 -1.60 33.66 -47.80
C PRO A 220 -2.92 34.30 -48.22
N MET A 221 -3.65 33.66 -49.14
CA MET A 221 -4.96 34.11 -49.55
C MET A 221 -6.02 34.02 -48.41
N LEU A 222 -5.98 32.95 -47.60
CA LEU A 222 -6.83 32.86 -46.39
C LEU A 222 -6.52 33.97 -45.39
N SER A 223 -5.23 34.29 -45.14
CA SER A 223 -4.84 35.37 -44.22
C SER A 223 -5.36 36.73 -44.74
N LYS A 224 -5.25 36.98 -46.03
CA LYS A 224 -5.87 38.17 -46.61
C LYS A 224 -7.39 38.19 -46.49
N LEU A 225 -8.05 37.05 -46.64
CA LEU A 225 -9.50 36.94 -46.42
C LEU A 225 -9.87 37.27 -44.97
N ASP A 226 -9.09 36.78 -44.01
CA ASP A 226 -9.28 37.12 -42.59
C ASP A 226 -9.15 38.62 -42.31
N ASP A 227 -8.16 39.26 -42.92
CA ASP A 227 -7.94 40.71 -42.82
C ASP A 227 -9.18 41.44 -43.40
N CYS A 228 -9.68 41.01 -44.55
CA CYS A 228 -10.88 41.57 -45.14
C CYS A 228 -12.14 41.36 -44.26
N ILE A 229 -12.27 40.17 -43.65
CA ILE A 229 -13.39 39.87 -42.74
C ILE A 229 -13.31 40.78 -41.50
N SER A 230 -12.16 40.87 -40.89
CA SER A 230 -11.93 41.73 -39.72
C SER A 230 -12.23 43.20 -40.04
N TYR A 231 -11.71 43.69 -41.17
CA TYR A 231 -11.94 45.06 -41.59
C TYR A 231 -13.41 45.38 -41.84
N ILE A 232 -14.08 44.57 -42.67
CA ILE A 232 -15.49 44.82 -43.08
C ILE A 232 -16.40 44.67 -41.85
N SER A 233 -16.19 43.68 -40.99
CA SER A 233 -17.01 43.47 -39.78
C SER A 233 -16.91 44.59 -38.75
N THR A 234 -15.76 45.29 -38.67
CA THR A 234 -15.56 46.42 -37.76
C THR A 234 -16.17 47.73 -38.29
N HIS A 235 -16.60 47.76 -39.58
CA HIS A 235 -17.12 48.95 -40.22
C HIS A 235 -18.56 48.75 -40.77
N PRO A 236 -19.56 48.49 -39.93
CA PRO A 236 -20.95 48.22 -40.37
C PRO A 236 -21.63 49.45 -40.97
N ASN A 237 -21.08 50.64 -40.80
CA ASN A 237 -21.66 51.91 -41.27
C ASN A 237 -21.45 52.19 -42.75
N TYR A 238 -20.68 51.36 -43.49
CA TYR A 238 -20.49 51.53 -44.93
C TYR A 238 -21.77 51.22 -45.69
N LYS A 239 -22.09 52.02 -46.71
CA LYS A 239 -23.30 51.90 -47.52
C LYS A 239 -23.47 50.49 -48.10
N ASP A 240 -22.39 49.90 -48.58
CA ASP A 240 -22.40 48.60 -49.29
C ASP A 240 -21.99 47.45 -48.38
N TYR A 241 -21.98 47.65 -47.03
CA TYR A 241 -21.66 46.66 -46.01
C TYR A 241 -22.39 45.33 -46.20
N PRO A 242 -23.74 45.30 -46.42
CA PRO A 242 -24.46 44.01 -46.53
C PRO A 242 -24.01 43.20 -47.75
N VAL A 243 -23.68 43.87 -48.84
CA VAL A 243 -23.24 43.24 -50.10
C VAL A 243 -21.87 42.61 -49.95
N TYR A 244 -20.94 43.37 -49.39
CA TYR A 244 -19.59 42.85 -49.15
C TYR A 244 -19.50 41.80 -48.05
N MET A 245 -20.35 41.93 -47.02
CA MET A 245 -20.40 40.90 -45.99
C MET A 245 -20.97 39.58 -46.55
N ALA A 246 -21.97 39.64 -47.46
CA ALA A 246 -22.47 38.44 -48.16
C ALA A 246 -21.37 37.79 -49.02
N LYS A 247 -20.59 38.60 -49.78
CA LYS A 247 -19.44 38.10 -50.54
C LYS A 247 -18.34 37.47 -49.68
N VAL A 248 -18.00 38.10 -48.56
CA VAL A 248 -17.07 37.55 -47.58
C VAL A 248 -17.50 36.20 -47.09
N LYS A 249 -18.76 36.07 -46.63
CA LYS A 249 -19.35 34.80 -46.17
C LYS A 249 -19.29 33.73 -47.26
N GLN A 250 -19.59 34.11 -48.49
CA GLN A 250 -19.51 33.18 -49.62
C GLN A 250 -18.09 32.71 -49.89
N CYS A 251 -17.10 33.64 -49.89
CA CYS A 251 -15.68 33.29 -50.00
C CYS A 251 -15.20 32.39 -48.85
N LEU A 252 -15.58 32.70 -47.65
CA LEU A 252 -15.25 31.90 -46.43
C LEU A 252 -15.82 30.47 -46.56
N SER A 253 -17.11 30.36 -46.86
CA SER A 253 -17.78 29.06 -47.05
C SER A 253 -17.12 28.22 -48.13
N LYS A 254 -16.75 28.82 -49.28
CA LYS A 254 -16.03 28.13 -50.35
C LYS A 254 -14.62 27.68 -49.93
N ALA A 255 -13.85 28.55 -49.29
CA ALA A 255 -12.51 28.21 -48.75
C ALA A 255 -12.58 27.04 -47.76
N MET A 256 -13.56 27.09 -46.85
CA MET A 256 -13.81 26.04 -45.89
C MET A 256 -14.22 24.72 -46.56
N HIS A 257 -15.09 24.80 -47.56
CA HIS A 257 -15.51 23.62 -48.33
C HIS A 257 -14.35 22.95 -49.07
N LEU A 258 -13.47 23.74 -49.68
CA LEU A 258 -12.26 23.23 -50.36
C LEU A 258 -11.32 22.54 -49.35
N MET A 259 -11.06 23.17 -48.21
CA MET A 259 -10.22 22.58 -47.14
C MET A 259 -10.83 21.30 -46.61
N LYS A 260 -12.13 21.29 -46.30
CA LYS A 260 -12.89 20.10 -45.88
C LYS A 260 -12.76 18.96 -46.88
N THR A 261 -13.12 19.25 -48.14
CA THR A 261 -13.14 18.23 -49.20
C THR A 261 -11.77 17.63 -49.44
N TYR A 262 -10.74 18.44 -49.44
CA TYR A 262 -9.35 17.95 -49.56
C TYR A 262 -8.96 17.05 -48.40
N THR A 263 -9.16 17.51 -47.17
CA THR A 263 -8.78 16.76 -45.94
C THR A 263 -9.55 15.45 -45.83
N VAL A 264 -10.88 15.50 -45.97
CA VAL A 264 -11.75 14.32 -45.91
C VAL A 264 -11.42 13.31 -47.01
N ASN A 265 -11.28 13.77 -48.26
CA ASN A 265 -10.91 12.87 -49.37
C ASN A 265 -9.53 12.23 -49.17
N THR A 266 -8.59 12.97 -48.63
CA THR A 266 -7.25 12.45 -48.34
C THR A 266 -7.34 11.33 -47.28
N LEU A 267 -8.05 11.54 -46.17
CA LEU A 267 -8.23 10.55 -45.13
C LEU A 267 -9.01 9.31 -45.61
N GLN A 268 -10.13 9.51 -46.30
CA GLN A 268 -10.93 8.43 -46.85
C GLN A 268 -10.22 7.61 -47.94
N ASN A 269 -9.41 8.27 -48.78
CA ASN A 269 -8.63 7.56 -49.79
C ASN A 269 -7.53 6.70 -49.14
N LEU A 270 -6.88 7.19 -48.08
CA LEU A 270 -5.93 6.41 -47.33
C LEU A 270 -6.57 5.16 -46.71
N THR A 271 -7.73 5.34 -46.05
CA THR A 271 -8.46 4.22 -45.46
C THR A 271 -8.90 3.21 -46.54
N ASN A 272 -9.47 3.67 -47.67
CA ASN A 272 -9.89 2.82 -48.78
C ASN A 272 -8.73 2.06 -49.42
N GLN A 273 -7.53 2.66 -49.49
CA GLN A 273 -6.32 2.00 -50.02
C GLN A 273 -5.85 0.89 -49.06
N LEU A 274 -6.01 1.10 -47.78
CA LEU A 274 -5.59 0.14 -46.76
C LEU A 274 -6.59 -1.01 -46.60
N MET A 275 -7.91 -0.73 -46.74
CA MET A 275 -8.97 -1.76 -46.65
C MET A 275 -9.07 -2.64 -47.91
N LYS A 276 -8.72 -2.12 -49.09
CA LYS A 276 -8.79 -2.88 -50.36
C LYS A 276 -7.67 -3.87 -50.59
N ARG A 277 -6.71 -4.02 -49.66
CA ARG A 277 -5.66 -5.05 -49.78
C ARG A 277 -6.22 -6.43 -49.45
N ASP A 278 -5.98 -7.36 -50.35
CA ASP A 278 -6.34 -8.77 -50.17
C ASP A 278 -5.65 -9.35 -48.91
N PRO A 279 -6.40 -9.99 -48.01
CA PRO A 279 -5.86 -10.64 -46.83
C PRO A 279 -4.85 -11.76 -47.10
N SER A 280 -4.84 -12.27 -48.38
CA SER A 280 -3.97 -13.38 -48.77
C SER A 280 -2.48 -13.03 -48.98
N THR A 281 -2.12 -11.75 -48.97
CA THR A 281 -0.75 -11.26 -49.17
C THR A 281 -0.09 -10.67 -47.93
N ALA A 282 -0.74 -10.72 -46.75
CA ALA A 282 -0.23 -10.15 -45.53
C ALA A 282 0.61 -11.18 -44.74
N PRO A 283 1.93 -10.98 -44.56
CA PRO A 283 2.65 -11.68 -43.51
C PRO A 283 2.28 -11.08 -42.16
N HIS A 284 1.85 -11.89 -41.21
CA HIS A 284 1.65 -11.62 -39.79
C HIS A 284 0.97 -10.29 -39.41
N SER A 285 0.03 -10.33 -38.45
CA SER A 285 -0.78 -9.17 -37.99
C SER A 285 0.03 -7.92 -37.64
N ASP A 286 1.24 -8.04 -37.14
CA ASP A 286 2.13 -6.94 -36.75
C ASP A 286 2.50 -6.01 -37.94
N ASN A 287 2.60 -6.55 -39.13
CA ASN A 287 2.91 -5.76 -40.33
C ASN A 287 1.72 -4.89 -40.79
N ALA A 288 0.50 -5.26 -40.48
CA ALA A 288 -0.68 -4.50 -40.87
C ALA A 288 -0.79 -3.19 -40.06
N PHE A 289 -0.60 -3.25 -38.74
CA PHE A 289 -0.58 -2.06 -37.88
C PHE A 289 0.51 -1.08 -38.29
N THR A 290 1.73 -1.55 -38.45
CA THR A 290 2.86 -0.72 -38.90
C THR A 290 2.53 0.02 -40.19
N LEU A 291 1.89 -0.64 -41.14
CA LEU A 291 1.51 -0.04 -42.41
C LEU A 291 0.45 1.07 -42.25
N PHE A 292 -0.53 0.86 -41.34
CA PHE A 292 -1.55 1.89 -41.06
C PHE A 292 -0.91 3.17 -40.53
N TYR A 293 0.04 3.04 -39.61
CA TYR A 293 0.75 4.19 -39.05
C TYR A 293 1.65 4.86 -40.06
N VAL A 294 2.48 4.12 -40.81
CA VAL A 294 3.39 4.66 -41.82
C VAL A 294 2.62 5.43 -42.90
N LYS A 295 1.48 4.91 -43.38
CA LYS A 295 0.71 5.60 -44.43
C LYS A 295 0.04 6.88 -43.96
N PHE A 296 -0.55 6.85 -42.78
CA PHE A 296 -1.14 8.05 -42.20
C PHE A 296 -0.07 9.09 -41.84
N ARG A 297 1.05 8.68 -41.23
CA ARG A 297 2.18 9.54 -40.91
C ARG A 297 2.77 10.21 -42.15
N GLY A 298 2.84 9.48 -43.28
CA GLY A 298 3.26 10.04 -44.55
C GLY A 298 2.32 11.10 -45.14
N ALA A 299 1.03 11.09 -44.78
CA ALA A 299 0.04 12.08 -45.23
C ALA A 299 -0.07 13.26 -44.24
N ALA A 300 0.31 13.08 -42.98
CA ALA A 300 0.17 14.10 -41.95
C ALA A 300 0.75 15.47 -42.30
N PRO A 301 1.99 15.62 -42.83
CA PRO A 301 2.56 16.95 -43.10
C PRO A 301 1.72 17.77 -44.06
N LYS A 302 1.10 17.16 -45.04
CA LYS A 302 0.26 17.84 -46.06
C LYS A 302 -1.06 18.33 -45.49
N VAL A 303 -1.64 17.62 -44.56
CA VAL A 303 -2.92 17.91 -43.93
C VAL A 303 -2.74 18.84 -42.74
N ARG A 304 -1.66 18.65 -41.97
CA ARG A 304 -1.34 19.43 -40.77
C ARG A 304 -1.28 20.93 -41.02
N THR A 305 -0.61 21.34 -42.08
CA THR A 305 -0.51 22.77 -42.39
C THR A 305 -1.87 23.43 -42.58
N LEU A 306 -2.83 22.73 -43.16
CA LEU A 306 -4.21 23.20 -43.29
C LEU A 306 -4.96 23.20 -41.98
N ILE A 307 -4.79 22.13 -41.18
CA ILE A 307 -5.44 22.01 -39.86
C ILE A 307 -4.94 23.11 -38.95
N GLU A 308 -3.65 23.36 -38.86
CA GLU A 308 -3.05 24.48 -38.09
C GLU A 308 -3.67 25.83 -38.47
N GLN A 309 -3.90 26.06 -39.78
CA GLN A 309 -4.55 27.27 -40.24
C GLN A 309 -6.03 27.34 -39.79
N MET A 310 -6.73 26.21 -39.73
CA MET A 310 -8.09 26.15 -39.21
C MET A 310 -8.14 26.33 -37.69
N GLU A 311 -7.23 25.71 -36.95
CA GLU A 311 -7.11 25.81 -35.47
C GLU A 311 -6.81 27.25 -35.03
N GLN A 312 -5.91 27.96 -35.73
CA GLN A 312 -5.59 29.38 -35.47
C GLN A 312 -6.81 30.29 -35.66
N ARG A 313 -7.69 29.94 -36.62
CA ARG A 313 -8.86 30.72 -36.95
C ARG A 313 -10.11 30.33 -36.15
N SER A 314 -10.09 29.14 -35.54
CA SER A 314 -11.23 28.63 -34.78
C SER A 314 -11.56 29.47 -33.55
N GLU A 315 -10.57 30.17 -33.00
CA GLU A 315 -10.75 31.07 -31.85
C GLU A 315 -11.50 32.37 -32.25
N LYS A 316 -11.38 32.77 -33.49
CA LYS A 316 -11.98 34.01 -33.98
C LYS A 316 -13.33 33.83 -34.68
N LEU A 317 -13.51 32.71 -35.33
CA LEU A 317 -14.67 32.43 -36.17
C LEU A 317 -15.29 31.07 -35.81
N PRO A 318 -16.54 31.02 -35.35
CA PRO A 318 -17.19 29.79 -34.90
C PRO A 318 -17.41 28.77 -36.03
N GLU A 319 -17.47 29.24 -37.30
CA GLU A 319 -17.59 28.35 -38.46
C GLU A 319 -16.40 27.41 -38.58
N TYR A 320 -15.20 27.85 -38.23
CA TYR A 320 -13.99 26.99 -38.22
C TYR A 320 -14.00 25.95 -37.08
N GLN A 321 -14.67 26.26 -35.96
CA GLN A 321 -14.88 25.26 -34.90
C GLN A 321 -15.74 24.09 -35.37
N LEU A 322 -16.81 24.40 -36.08
CA LEU A 322 -17.66 23.38 -36.67
C LEU A 322 -16.92 22.54 -37.71
N LEU A 323 -16.16 23.22 -38.60
CA LEU A 323 -15.35 22.55 -39.62
C LEU A 323 -14.30 21.61 -38.99
N LEU A 324 -13.60 22.08 -37.97
CA LEU A 324 -12.65 21.26 -37.22
C LEU A 324 -13.32 20.08 -36.53
N GLY A 325 -14.49 20.30 -35.93
CA GLY A 325 -15.28 19.24 -35.32
C GLY A 325 -15.66 18.13 -36.29
N GLU A 326 -16.00 18.50 -37.53
CA GLU A 326 -16.29 17.55 -38.62
C GLU A 326 -15.05 16.83 -39.14
N ILE A 327 -13.92 17.52 -39.21
CA ILE A 327 -12.63 16.94 -39.64
C ILE A 327 -12.12 15.96 -38.53
N HIS A 328 -12.19 16.35 -37.27
CA HIS A 328 -11.86 15.46 -36.13
C HIS A 328 -12.73 14.19 -36.19
N GLN A 329 -14.03 14.37 -36.38
CA GLN A 329 -14.97 13.26 -36.47
C GLN A 329 -14.61 12.32 -37.63
N CYS A 330 -14.38 12.88 -38.82
CA CYS A 330 -13.96 12.10 -39.98
C CYS A 330 -12.66 11.36 -39.75
N TYR A 331 -11.64 12.02 -39.15
CA TYR A 331 -10.35 11.38 -38.83
C TYR A 331 -10.54 10.20 -37.90
N LEU A 332 -11.25 10.41 -36.79
CA LEU A 332 -11.51 9.38 -35.82
C LEU A 332 -12.32 8.20 -36.38
N GLU A 333 -13.34 8.46 -37.19
CA GLU A 333 -14.09 7.43 -37.90
C GLU A 333 -13.22 6.60 -38.86
N GLN A 334 -12.33 7.26 -39.63
CA GLN A 334 -11.41 6.53 -40.49
C GLN A 334 -10.40 5.67 -39.68
N ARG A 335 -9.91 6.16 -38.55
CA ARG A 335 -9.07 5.37 -37.64
C ARG A 335 -9.81 4.20 -37.00
N GLU A 336 -11.03 4.43 -36.53
CA GLU A 336 -11.88 3.39 -35.96
C GLU A 336 -12.14 2.24 -36.97
N ASN A 337 -12.49 2.60 -38.19
CA ASN A 337 -12.79 1.64 -39.28
C ASN A 337 -11.56 0.74 -39.59
N LEU A 338 -10.34 1.25 -39.47
CA LEU A 338 -9.11 0.49 -39.69
C LEU A 338 -8.72 -0.33 -38.48
N LEU A 339 -8.78 0.27 -37.28
CA LEU A 339 -8.24 -0.31 -36.06
C LEU A 339 -9.17 -1.35 -35.44
N SER A 340 -10.46 -1.07 -35.37
CA SER A 340 -11.41 -1.94 -34.69
C SER A 340 -11.39 -3.40 -35.19
N PRO A 341 -11.46 -3.70 -36.50
CA PRO A 341 -11.38 -5.07 -36.96
C PRO A 341 -9.99 -5.70 -36.72
N SER A 342 -8.92 -4.91 -36.86
CA SER A 342 -7.55 -5.40 -36.66
C SER A 342 -7.27 -5.70 -35.19
N ILE A 343 -7.73 -4.85 -34.27
CA ILE A 343 -7.63 -5.05 -32.83
C ILE A 343 -8.41 -6.30 -32.41
N THR A 344 -9.65 -6.45 -32.89
CA THR A 344 -10.49 -7.61 -32.59
C THR A 344 -9.81 -8.90 -33.04
N THR A 345 -9.21 -8.92 -34.23
CA THR A 345 -8.46 -10.07 -34.74
C THR A 345 -7.25 -10.36 -33.85
N THR A 346 -6.45 -9.36 -33.53
CA THR A 346 -5.26 -9.54 -32.67
C THR A 346 -5.64 -10.02 -31.26
N ILE A 347 -6.70 -9.48 -30.66
CA ILE A 347 -7.19 -9.94 -29.36
C ILE A 347 -7.66 -11.40 -29.45
N THR A 348 -8.34 -11.79 -30.52
CA THR A 348 -8.79 -13.16 -30.74
C THR A 348 -7.58 -14.11 -30.90
N ASP A 349 -6.56 -13.70 -31.63
CA ASP A 349 -5.33 -14.46 -31.80
C ASP A 349 -4.58 -14.60 -30.46
N LEU A 350 -4.43 -13.52 -29.69
CA LEU A 350 -3.85 -13.54 -28.35
C LEU A 350 -4.61 -14.49 -27.42
N THR A 351 -5.94 -14.48 -27.49
CA THR A 351 -6.79 -15.35 -26.67
C THR A 351 -6.60 -16.81 -27.07
N SER A 352 -6.46 -17.10 -28.34
CA SER A 352 -6.23 -18.47 -28.85
C SER A 352 -4.86 -19.00 -28.42
N HIS A 353 -3.83 -18.17 -28.47
CA HIS A 353 -2.46 -18.54 -28.08
C HIS A 353 -2.31 -18.72 -26.57
N ASN A 354 -2.98 -17.90 -25.77
CA ASN A 354 -2.86 -17.88 -24.31
C ASN A 354 -4.07 -18.48 -23.59
N ASN A 355 -4.82 -19.37 -24.20
CA ASN A 355 -6.07 -19.92 -23.68
C ASN A 355 -5.97 -20.55 -22.28
N ARG A 356 -4.77 -20.99 -21.87
CA ARG A 356 -4.52 -21.62 -20.55
C ARG A 356 -3.90 -20.69 -19.52
N ASP A 357 -3.32 -19.59 -19.95
CA ASP A 357 -2.62 -18.64 -19.08
C ASP A 357 -3.29 -17.27 -19.15
N HIS A 358 -4.20 -17.03 -18.20
CA HIS A 358 -4.93 -15.76 -18.09
C HIS A 358 -4.01 -14.57 -17.76
N CYS A 359 -2.93 -14.79 -17.00
CA CYS A 359 -1.97 -13.76 -16.63
C CYS A 359 -1.16 -13.30 -17.84
N ALA A 360 -0.65 -14.24 -18.63
CA ALA A 360 0.03 -13.93 -19.88
C ALA A 360 -0.91 -13.24 -20.88
N LEU A 361 -2.17 -13.67 -20.95
CA LEU A 361 -3.17 -13.05 -21.84
C LEU A 361 -3.45 -11.58 -21.45
N VAL A 362 -3.70 -11.31 -20.17
CA VAL A 362 -3.95 -9.95 -19.70
C VAL A 362 -2.72 -9.07 -19.91
N ARG A 363 -1.53 -9.57 -19.57
CA ARG A 363 -0.27 -8.84 -19.77
C ARG A 363 -0.03 -8.48 -21.23
N SER A 364 -0.16 -9.46 -22.12
CA SER A 364 0.04 -9.27 -23.57
C SER A 364 -1.05 -8.38 -24.19
N GLY A 365 -2.30 -8.57 -23.79
CA GLY A 365 -3.42 -7.76 -24.25
C GLY A 365 -3.33 -6.30 -23.80
N CYS A 366 -3.01 -6.06 -22.55
CA CYS A 366 -2.81 -4.71 -22.01
C CYS A 366 -1.58 -4.04 -22.64
N ALA A 367 -0.45 -4.72 -22.76
CA ALA A 367 0.74 -4.18 -23.42
C ALA A 367 0.45 -3.80 -24.89
N PHE A 368 -0.29 -4.64 -25.61
CA PHE A 368 -0.72 -4.32 -26.96
C PHE A 368 -1.58 -3.04 -26.99
N MET A 369 -2.58 -2.91 -26.09
CA MET A 369 -3.43 -1.72 -26.04
C MET A 369 -2.68 -0.46 -25.62
N VAL A 370 -1.71 -0.57 -24.71
CA VAL A 370 -0.81 0.55 -24.37
C VAL A 370 -0.10 1.08 -25.61
N HIS A 371 0.48 0.19 -26.42
CA HIS A 371 1.12 0.59 -27.67
C HIS A 371 0.14 1.23 -28.65
N VAL A 372 -1.04 0.65 -28.81
CA VAL A 372 -2.08 1.24 -29.67
C VAL A 372 -2.47 2.64 -29.21
N CYS A 373 -2.71 2.84 -27.91
CA CYS A 373 -3.07 4.16 -27.37
C CYS A 373 -1.94 5.18 -27.57
N GLN A 374 -0.71 4.80 -27.30
CA GLN A 374 0.46 5.67 -27.47
C GLN A 374 0.67 6.05 -28.95
N ASP A 375 0.60 5.06 -29.84
CA ASP A 375 0.77 5.30 -31.28
C ASP A 375 -0.36 6.16 -31.86
N GLU A 376 -1.61 5.94 -31.43
CA GLU A 376 -2.76 6.77 -31.87
C GLU A 376 -2.65 8.20 -31.33
N TYR A 377 -2.29 8.37 -30.06
CA TYR A 377 -2.09 9.69 -29.49
C TYR A 377 -0.95 10.45 -30.20
N GLN A 378 0.16 9.76 -30.48
CA GLN A 378 1.28 10.33 -31.22
C GLN A 378 0.86 10.67 -32.65
N LEU A 379 0.18 9.76 -33.35
CA LEU A 379 -0.29 10.00 -34.71
C LEU A 379 -1.30 11.16 -34.77
N TYR A 380 -2.20 11.24 -33.79
CA TYR A 380 -3.15 12.34 -33.70
C TYR A 380 -2.43 13.69 -33.57
N ASN A 381 -1.40 13.79 -32.75
CA ASN A 381 -0.59 15.00 -32.58
C ASN A 381 0.23 15.37 -33.83
N GLU A 382 0.44 14.42 -34.75
CA GLU A 382 1.05 14.73 -36.05
C GLU A 382 0.05 15.44 -37.00
N PHE A 383 -1.26 15.24 -36.80
CA PHE A 383 -2.30 15.91 -37.60
C PHE A 383 -2.83 17.17 -36.94
N PHE A 384 -3.06 17.17 -35.65
CA PHE A 384 -3.71 18.22 -34.87
C PHE A 384 -2.79 18.78 -33.81
N THR A 385 -2.97 20.05 -33.46
CA THR A 385 -2.17 20.70 -32.38
C THR A 385 -2.93 20.80 -31.08
N LYS A 386 -4.27 20.77 -31.14
CA LYS A 386 -5.14 20.85 -29.97
C LYS A 386 -5.72 19.47 -29.63
N PRO A 387 -5.65 19.05 -28.35
CA PRO A 387 -6.29 17.80 -27.94
C PRO A 387 -7.82 17.90 -28.06
N THR A 388 -8.46 16.78 -28.30
CA THR A 388 -9.92 16.67 -28.30
C THR A 388 -10.39 15.51 -27.42
N PRO A 389 -11.44 15.68 -26.61
CA PRO A 389 -11.99 14.59 -25.81
C PRO A 389 -12.53 13.41 -26.64
N LYS A 390 -12.85 13.66 -27.92
CA LYS A 390 -13.29 12.60 -28.85
C LYS A 390 -12.21 11.55 -29.13
N LEU A 391 -10.92 11.91 -29.01
CA LEU A 391 -9.84 10.94 -29.15
C LEU A 391 -9.88 9.95 -27.98
N ASP A 392 -10.06 10.46 -26.76
CA ASP A 392 -10.16 9.61 -25.57
C ASP A 392 -11.37 8.70 -25.64
N GLU A 393 -12.52 9.18 -26.15
CA GLU A 393 -13.70 8.37 -26.41
C GLU A 393 -13.44 7.22 -27.41
N LEU A 394 -12.69 7.50 -28.49
CA LEU A 394 -12.27 6.46 -29.42
C LEU A 394 -11.34 5.44 -28.76
N LEU A 395 -10.30 5.93 -28.06
CA LEU A 395 -9.34 5.05 -27.40
C LEU A 395 -10.00 4.19 -26.31
N GLU A 396 -10.93 4.78 -25.56
CA GLU A 396 -11.73 4.02 -24.57
C GLU A 396 -12.56 2.92 -25.25
N LYS A 397 -13.23 3.23 -26.35
CA LYS A 397 -13.97 2.23 -27.14
C LYS A 397 -13.09 1.10 -27.66
N LEU A 398 -11.88 1.41 -28.10
CA LEU A 398 -10.91 0.40 -28.54
C LEU A 398 -10.41 -0.46 -27.35
N CYS A 399 -10.17 0.17 -26.19
CA CYS A 399 -9.77 -0.54 -24.97
C CYS A 399 -10.89 -1.42 -24.42
N LEU A 400 -12.15 -0.98 -24.54
CA LEU A 400 -13.33 -1.78 -24.16
C LEU A 400 -13.44 -3.09 -24.95
N SER A 401 -12.96 -3.14 -26.20
CA SER A 401 -12.94 -4.40 -26.96
C SER A 401 -12.05 -5.47 -26.30
N LEU A 402 -10.94 -5.07 -25.65
CA LEU A 402 -10.13 -5.98 -24.84
C LEU A 402 -10.86 -6.36 -23.55
N TYR A 403 -11.47 -5.39 -22.89
CA TYR A 403 -12.22 -5.62 -21.66
C TYR A 403 -13.37 -6.62 -21.86
N ASP A 404 -14.12 -6.49 -22.94
CA ASP A 404 -15.25 -7.38 -23.25
C ASP A 404 -14.81 -8.84 -23.44
N VAL A 405 -13.60 -9.06 -23.94
CA VAL A 405 -13.03 -10.41 -24.07
C VAL A 405 -12.48 -10.92 -22.74
N LEU A 406 -11.81 -10.06 -21.98
CA LEU A 406 -11.14 -10.46 -20.74
C LEU A 406 -12.13 -10.65 -19.57
N ARG A 407 -13.16 -9.84 -19.47
CA ARG A 407 -14.13 -9.86 -18.38
C ARG A 407 -14.79 -11.23 -18.16
N PRO A 408 -15.33 -11.89 -19.19
CA PRO A 408 -15.87 -13.24 -19.01
C PRO A 408 -14.84 -14.24 -18.48
N LEU A 409 -13.59 -14.14 -18.95
CA LEU A 409 -12.50 -15.02 -18.50
C LEU A 409 -12.17 -14.76 -17.03
N ILE A 410 -12.06 -13.50 -16.63
CA ILE A 410 -11.77 -13.09 -15.25
C ILE A 410 -12.85 -13.60 -14.29
N ILE A 411 -14.13 -13.49 -14.66
CA ILE A 411 -15.26 -13.97 -13.85
C ILE A 411 -15.19 -15.49 -13.62
N HIS A 412 -14.64 -16.25 -14.58
CA HIS A 412 -14.51 -17.70 -14.46
C HIS A 412 -13.24 -18.17 -13.72
N VAL A 413 -12.29 -17.29 -13.43
CA VAL A 413 -11.10 -17.64 -12.65
C VAL A 413 -11.51 -18.08 -11.23
N VAL A 414 -10.98 -19.24 -10.83
CA VAL A 414 -11.27 -19.85 -9.52
C VAL A 414 -10.10 -19.74 -8.55
N HIS A 415 -8.87 -19.74 -9.05
CA HIS A 415 -7.65 -19.78 -8.27
C HIS A 415 -7.28 -18.41 -7.70
N LEU A 416 -7.04 -18.33 -6.40
CA LEU A 416 -6.68 -17.08 -5.71
C LEU A 416 -5.30 -16.56 -6.17
N GLU A 417 -4.37 -17.47 -6.47
CA GLU A 417 -3.04 -17.12 -6.98
C GLU A 417 -3.13 -16.35 -8.29
N THR A 418 -3.89 -16.89 -9.24
CA THR A 418 -4.10 -16.24 -10.55
C THR A 418 -4.77 -14.88 -10.40
N LEU A 419 -5.81 -14.78 -9.56
CA LEU A 419 -6.48 -13.49 -9.30
C LEU A 419 -5.55 -12.47 -8.62
N SER A 420 -4.73 -12.91 -7.67
CA SER A 420 -3.73 -12.05 -7.03
C SER A 420 -2.67 -11.57 -8.02
N GLU A 421 -2.22 -12.44 -8.92
CA GLU A 421 -1.26 -12.08 -9.98
C GLU A 421 -1.88 -11.10 -10.99
N LEU A 422 -3.14 -11.33 -11.38
CA LEU A 422 -3.89 -10.39 -12.24
C LEU A 422 -4.02 -9.01 -11.59
N CYS A 423 -4.32 -8.94 -10.30
CA CYS A 423 -4.31 -7.68 -9.56
C CYS A 423 -2.92 -7.01 -9.61
N GLY A 424 -1.86 -7.78 -9.44
CA GLY A 424 -0.48 -7.28 -9.53
C GLY A 424 -0.17 -6.71 -10.91
N ILE A 425 -0.50 -7.44 -11.97
CA ILE A 425 -0.31 -7.00 -13.36
C ILE A 425 -1.06 -5.68 -13.62
N LEU A 426 -2.35 -5.64 -13.31
CA LEU A 426 -3.16 -4.46 -13.60
C LEU A 426 -2.76 -3.25 -12.74
N LYS A 427 -2.51 -3.45 -11.44
CA LYS A 427 -2.23 -2.37 -10.52
C LYS A 427 -0.79 -1.86 -10.65
N ILE A 428 0.19 -2.74 -10.64
CA ILE A 428 1.62 -2.36 -10.62
C ILE A 428 2.12 -2.16 -12.05
N GLU A 429 2.07 -3.21 -12.90
CA GLU A 429 2.67 -3.14 -14.23
C GLU A 429 1.90 -2.14 -15.13
N MET A 430 0.55 -2.14 -15.10
CA MET A 430 -0.22 -1.28 -16.00
C MET A 430 -0.46 0.11 -15.44
N LEU A 431 -1.01 0.24 -14.21
CA LEU A 431 -1.35 1.55 -13.65
C LEU A 431 -0.14 2.31 -13.12
N GLU A 432 0.72 1.66 -12.30
CA GLU A 432 1.86 2.34 -11.68
C GLU A 432 3.02 2.53 -12.66
N ASP A 433 3.39 1.49 -13.46
CA ASP A 433 4.55 1.58 -14.35
C ASP A 433 4.23 2.24 -15.69
N HIS A 434 3.11 1.88 -16.34
CA HIS A 434 2.81 2.42 -17.68
C HIS A 434 2.00 3.71 -17.64
N VAL A 435 0.88 3.74 -16.89
CA VAL A 435 -0.04 4.88 -16.92
C VAL A 435 0.54 6.10 -16.23
N GLN A 436 1.17 5.96 -15.05
CA GLN A 436 1.75 7.10 -14.34
C GLN A 436 2.88 7.79 -15.14
N ASN A 437 3.61 7.05 -15.95
CA ASN A 437 4.67 7.60 -16.80
C ASN A 437 4.15 8.28 -18.08
N SER A 438 2.88 8.08 -18.45
CA SER A 438 2.31 8.56 -19.72
C SER A 438 0.83 8.95 -19.56
N VAL A 439 0.50 9.72 -18.52
CA VAL A 439 -0.89 10.08 -18.14
C VAL A 439 -1.68 10.68 -19.29
N ASP A 440 -1.08 11.59 -20.04
CA ASP A 440 -1.75 12.29 -21.15
C ASP A 440 -2.10 11.37 -22.32
N GLN A 441 -1.35 10.29 -22.52
CA GLN A 441 -1.51 9.36 -23.65
C GLN A 441 -2.40 8.18 -23.31
N LEU A 442 -2.46 7.83 -22.03
CA LEU A 442 -3.09 6.60 -21.56
C LEU A 442 -4.32 6.84 -20.68
N GLY A 443 -4.89 8.06 -20.69
CA GLY A 443 -6.07 8.40 -19.87
C GLY A 443 -7.28 7.51 -20.12
N ALA A 444 -7.57 7.19 -21.37
CA ALA A 444 -8.64 6.28 -21.75
C ALA A 444 -8.36 4.82 -21.34
N PHE A 445 -7.11 4.38 -21.49
CA PHE A 445 -6.66 3.06 -21.04
C PHE A 445 -6.71 2.93 -19.53
N ASP A 446 -6.32 3.98 -18.79
CA ASP A 446 -6.39 4.04 -17.31
C ASP A 446 -7.80 3.74 -16.78
N ALA A 447 -8.81 4.37 -17.39
CA ALA A 447 -10.21 4.14 -17.00
C ALA A 447 -10.63 2.67 -17.17
N VAL A 448 -10.29 2.07 -18.32
CA VAL A 448 -10.65 0.67 -18.61
C VAL A 448 -9.86 -0.32 -17.74
N VAL A 449 -8.58 -0.05 -17.49
CA VAL A 449 -7.77 -0.91 -16.61
C VAL A 449 -8.23 -0.84 -15.16
N LYS A 450 -8.64 0.34 -14.67
CA LYS A 450 -9.26 0.49 -13.34
C LYS A 450 -10.54 -0.33 -13.23
N GLN A 451 -11.39 -0.30 -14.25
CA GLN A 451 -12.60 -1.12 -14.31
C GLN A 451 -12.27 -2.62 -14.31
N MET A 452 -11.26 -3.05 -15.09
CA MET A 452 -10.78 -4.44 -15.04
C MET A 452 -10.24 -4.82 -13.68
N LEU A 453 -9.50 -3.93 -13.03
CA LEU A 453 -8.95 -4.15 -11.70
C LEU A 453 -10.07 -4.31 -10.67
N GLU A 454 -11.11 -3.49 -10.74
CA GLU A 454 -12.30 -3.60 -9.87
C GLU A 454 -12.98 -4.97 -10.06
N ASP A 455 -13.21 -5.41 -11.29
CA ASP A 455 -13.80 -6.74 -11.56
C ASP A 455 -12.92 -7.89 -11.00
N VAL A 456 -11.58 -7.79 -11.15
CA VAL A 456 -10.65 -8.78 -10.59
C VAL A 456 -10.68 -8.75 -9.06
N GLN A 457 -10.70 -7.56 -8.45
CA GLN A 457 -10.77 -7.39 -7.00
C GLN A 457 -12.08 -7.93 -6.44
N GLU A 458 -13.22 -7.62 -7.06
CA GLU A 458 -14.51 -8.17 -6.67
C GLU A 458 -14.53 -9.70 -6.76
N ARG A 459 -13.99 -10.23 -7.86
CA ARG A 459 -13.86 -11.67 -8.04
C ARG A 459 -12.96 -12.30 -7.00
N LEU A 460 -11.83 -11.66 -6.68
CA LEU A 460 -10.88 -12.11 -5.66
C LEU A 460 -11.55 -12.12 -4.29
N VAL A 461 -12.28 -11.08 -3.91
CA VAL A 461 -13.04 -10.98 -2.65
C VAL A 461 -14.07 -12.11 -2.57
N TYR A 462 -14.87 -12.29 -3.61
CA TYR A 462 -15.88 -13.35 -3.68
C TYR A 462 -15.26 -14.75 -3.54
N ARG A 463 -14.18 -15.03 -4.28
CA ARG A 463 -13.51 -16.32 -4.21
C ARG A 463 -12.83 -16.56 -2.87
N THR A 464 -12.29 -15.50 -2.28
CA THR A 464 -11.69 -15.56 -0.95
C THR A 464 -12.73 -15.92 0.10
N HIS A 465 -13.90 -15.30 0.07
CA HIS A 465 -14.97 -15.64 1.00
C HIS A 465 -15.37 -17.13 0.90
N ILE A 466 -15.56 -17.63 -0.34
CA ILE A 466 -15.82 -19.06 -0.55
C ILE A 466 -14.68 -19.91 -0.01
N TYR A 467 -13.43 -19.54 -0.29
CA TYR A 467 -12.25 -20.28 0.17
C TYR A 467 -12.18 -20.33 1.69
N ILE A 468 -12.49 -19.23 2.38
CA ILE A 468 -12.53 -19.19 3.84
C ILE A 468 -13.58 -20.18 4.36
N GLN A 469 -14.77 -20.20 3.77
CA GLN A 469 -15.87 -21.05 4.21
C GLN A 469 -15.62 -22.54 3.89
N THR A 470 -15.07 -22.88 2.72
CA THR A 470 -14.92 -24.27 2.29
C THR A 470 -13.58 -24.86 2.72
N ASP A 471 -12.49 -24.15 2.52
CA ASP A 471 -11.13 -24.68 2.65
C ASP A 471 -10.50 -24.42 4.03
N ILE A 472 -11.00 -23.44 4.78
CA ILE A 472 -10.51 -23.12 6.13
C ILE A 472 -11.52 -23.59 7.17
N LEU A 473 -12.73 -23.03 7.19
CA LEU A 473 -13.75 -23.34 8.19
C LEU A 473 -14.34 -24.74 7.99
N GLY A 474 -14.67 -25.08 6.74
CA GLY A 474 -15.23 -26.38 6.36
C GLY A 474 -14.19 -27.49 6.22
N TYR A 475 -12.92 -27.22 6.53
CA TYR A 475 -11.85 -28.20 6.39
C TYR A 475 -12.08 -29.44 7.27
N LYS A 476 -12.08 -30.60 6.65
CA LYS A 476 -12.12 -31.88 7.34
C LYS A 476 -10.73 -32.48 7.40
N PRO A 477 -10.10 -32.58 8.59
CA PRO A 477 -8.75 -33.10 8.70
C PRO A 477 -8.66 -34.57 8.31
N ALA A 478 -7.66 -34.91 7.53
CA ALA A 478 -7.29 -36.30 7.30
C ALA A 478 -6.58 -36.87 8.56
N PRO A 479 -6.53 -38.17 8.75
CA PRO A 479 -5.84 -38.77 9.90
C PRO A 479 -4.39 -38.35 10.04
N GLY A 480 -3.69 -38.16 8.92
CA GLY A 480 -2.31 -37.67 8.91
C GLY A 480 -2.15 -36.21 9.35
N ASP A 481 -3.19 -35.38 9.22
CA ASP A 481 -3.15 -33.97 9.66
C ASP A 481 -3.26 -33.84 11.17
N LEU A 482 -3.84 -34.85 11.82
CA LEU A 482 -4.00 -34.95 13.28
C LEU A 482 -2.93 -35.81 13.95
N ALA A 483 -1.96 -36.35 13.18
CA ALA A 483 -0.91 -37.20 13.70
C ALA A 483 0.19 -36.42 14.44
N TYR A 484 -0.20 -35.71 15.49
CA TYR A 484 0.71 -35.03 16.41
C TYR A 484 0.77 -35.81 17.74
N PRO A 485 1.93 -35.95 18.40
CA PRO A 485 3.25 -35.37 18.07
C PRO A 485 4.05 -36.14 17.01
N ASP A 486 3.62 -37.32 16.59
CA ASP A 486 4.40 -38.28 15.75
C ASP A 486 5.04 -37.59 14.52
N LYS A 487 4.29 -36.68 13.90
CA LYS A 487 4.75 -35.87 12.76
C LYS A 487 5.95 -34.96 13.12
N LEU A 488 5.93 -34.35 14.29
CA LEU A 488 7.00 -33.46 14.76
C LEU A 488 8.24 -34.27 15.17
N GLU A 489 8.04 -35.41 15.85
CA GLU A 489 9.12 -36.31 16.23
C GLU A 489 9.82 -36.89 15.01
N MET A 490 9.08 -37.29 13.98
CA MET A 490 9.65 -37.77 12.73
C MET A 490 10.51 -36.69 12.07
N MET A 491 10.07 -35.43 12.05
CA MET A 491 10.85 -34.32 11.47
C MET A 491 12.07 -33.98 12.32
N GLU A 492 11.98 -34.06 13.64
CA GLU A 492 13.15 -33.92 14.54
C GLU A 492 14.20 -34.98 14.24
N GLN A 493 13.80 -36.24 14.03
CA GLN A 493 14.70 -37.33 13.66
C GLN A 493 15.36 -37.08 12.28
N ILE A 494 14.61 -36.63 11.28
CA ILE A 494 15.14 -36.27 9.96
C ILE A 494 16.15 -35.12 10.10
N ALA A 495 15.81 -34.06 10.82
CA ALA A 495 16.71 -32.93 11.04
C ALA A 495 18.00 -33.33 11.79
N GLN A 496 17.90 -34.29 12.72
CA GLN A 496 19.06 -34.82 13.45
C GLN A 496 19.94 -35.65 12.53
N SER A 497 19.35 -36.55 11.73
CA SER A 497 20.10 -37.40 10.78
C SER A 497 20.83 -36.56 9.73
N LEU A 498 20.20 -35.50 9.22
CA LEU A 498 20.85 -34.56 8.30
C LEU A 498 22.03 -33.81 8.94
N LYS A 499 21.89 -33.38 10.22
CA LYS A 499 22.99 -32.76 10.97
C LYS A 499 24.15 -33.72 11.23
N ASP A 500 23.84 -34.97 11.52
CA ASP A 500 24.86 -35.99 11.76
C ASP A 500 25.59 -36.41 10.47
N GLU A 501 24.86 -36.46 9.35
CA GLU A 501 25.43 -36.68 8.03
C GLU A 501 26.36 -35.53 7.60
N GLN A 502 25.96 -34.30 7.87
CA GLN A 502 26.75 -33.10 7.61
C GLN A 502 28.00 -33.02 8.52
N LYS A 503 27.92 -33.45 9.79
CA LYS A 503 29.07 -33.58 10.66
C LYS A 503 30.04 -34.65 10.16
N ARG A 504 29.54 -35.75 9.58
CA ARG A 504 30.40 -36.81 8.97
C ARG A 504 31.11 -36.30 7.73
N LEU A 505 30.47 -35.43 6.93
CA LEU A 505 31.07 -34.82 5.74
C LEU A 505 32.12 -33.72 6.09
N GLN A 506 32.07 -33.17 7.32
CA GLN A 506 33.04 -32.17 7.80
C GLN A 506 34.22 -32.73 8.60
N SER A 507 34.29 -34.08 8.84
CA SER A 507 35.45 -34.66 9.48
C SER A 507 36.54 -34.91 8.42
N PRO A 508 37.81 -34.51 8.70
CA PRO A 508 38.89 -34.51 7.69
C PRO A 508 39.47 -35.89 7.32
N ASP A 509 38.90 -36.99 7.79
CA ASP A 509 39.36 -38.37 7.48
C ASP A 509 38.30 -39.19 6.78
N ALA A 510 38.09 -38.91 5.49
CA ALA A 510 37.46 -39.89 4.58
C ALA A 510 38.17 -39.91 3.25
N SER A 511 39.13 -40.81 3.14
CA SER A 511 39.77 -41.22 1.89
C SER A 511 38.68 -41.62 0.87
N PHE A 512 38.87 -41.13 -0.34
CA PHE A 512 38.18 -41.56 -1.55
C PHE A 512 38.09 -43.09 -1.65
N SER A 513 36.92 -43.61 -1.79
CA SER A 513 36.69 -44.88 -2.48
C SER A 513 35.36 -44.80 -3.27
N ASP A 514 35.53 -45.06 -4.56
CA ASP A 514 34.51 -45.22 -5.58
C ASP A 514 33.27 -45.95 -5.10
N VAL A 515 32.12 -45.40 -5.31
CA VAL A 515 30.88 -46.16 -5.40
C VAL A 515 30.09 -45.71 -6.62
N HIS A 516 29.86 -46.68 -7.47
CA HIS A 516 29.09 -46.69 -8.69
C HIS A 516 27.73 -45.94 -8.57
N LEU A 517 27.48 -45.12 -9.58
CA LEU A 517 26.16 -44.66 -10.00
C LEU A 517 25.28 -45.87 -10.35
N VAL A 518 24.17 -46.00 -9.68
CA VAL A 518 23.00 -46.73 -10.18
C VAL A 518 21.93 -45.70 -10.49
N ASP A 519 21.70 -45.54 -11.78
CA ASP A 519 20.58 -44.82 -12.36
C ASP A 519 19.25 -45.42 -11.88
N THR A 520 18.40 -44.65 -11.32
CA THR A 520 16.96 -44.87 -11.34
C THR A 520 16.26 -43.56 -11.73
N GLU A 521 15.75 -43.64 -12.94
CA GLU A 521 14.85 -42.67 -13.55
C GLU A 521 13.64 -42.42 -12.67
N ALA A 522 13.43 -41.16 -12.30
CA ALA A 522 12.12 -40.57 -12.09
C ALA A 522 12.20 -39.12 -12.54
N ASP A 523 11.91 -39.01 -13.79
CA ASP A 523 12.01 -37.81 -14.59
C ASP A 523 10.77 -36.92 -14.45
N ASN A 524 11.04 -35.65 -14.67
CA ASN A 524 10.12 -34.63 -15.14
C ASN A 524 9.05 -34.06 -14.17
N LEU A 525 9.34 -32.89 -13.58
CA LEU A 525 8.63 -31.64 -13.90
C LEU A 525 9.23 -30.46 -13.11
N ILE A 526 9.60 -29.48 -13.87
CA ILE A 526 9.87 -28.06 -13.58
C ILE A 526 11.30 -27.65 -13.91
N LYS A 527 11.47 -27.41 -15.20
CA LYS A 527 12.42 -26.41 -15.70
C LYS A 527 11.62 -25.18 -16.12
N SER A 528 11.85 -24.07 -15.49
CA SER A 528 11.98 -22.78 -16.18
C SER A 528 12.42 -21.69 -15.20
N GLY A 529 13.48 -21.01 -15.58
CA GLY A 529 13.71 -19.64 -15.19
C GLY A 529 15.04 -19.33 -14.50
N SER A 530 16.11 -19.21 -15.33
CA SER A 530 17.25 -18.26 -15.26
C SER A 530 17.93 -18.04 -13.91
N SER A 531 19.10 -18.55 -13.78
CA SER A 531 20.48 -18.02 -13.97
C SER A 531 20.92 -16.93 -12.99
N GLU A 532 22.10 -17.26 -12.51
CA GLU A 532 23.20 -16.42 -12.02
C GLU A 532 23.21 -16.07 -10.55
N SER A 533 24.05 -16.62 -9.87
CA SER A 533 25.43 -16.37 -9.50
C SER A 533 25.74 -16.64 -8.05
N LEU A 534 26.88 -17.28 -7.89
CA LEU A 534 27.82 -17.16 -6.79
C LEU A 534 27.44 -17.74 -5.43
N GLY A 535 28.10 -18.82 -5.21
CA GLY A 535 28.28 -19.48 -3.94
C GLY A 535 28.69 -18.54 -2.84
N LEU A 536 28.07 -18.81 -1.71
CA LEU A 536 28.70 -18.63 -0.40
C LEU A 536 27.80 -19.29 0.65
N ARG A 537 28.38 -20.28 1.31
CA ARG A 537 27.98 -20.86 2.60
C ARG A 537 26.52 -21.31 2.73
N ALA A 538 26.30 -22.57 2.47
CA ALA A 538 25.18 -23.32 3.01
C ALA A 538 25.24 -23.30 4.56
N GLN A 539 24.64 -22.29 5.17
CA GLN A 539 24.11 -22.44 6.52
C GLN A 539 22.86 -23.30 6.37
N ASN A 540 22.86 -24.47 7.01
CA ASN A 540 21.71 -25.38 7.09
C ASN A 540 20.56 -24.70 7.83
N THR A 541 19.86 -23.86 7.13
CA THR A 541 18.53 -23.40 7.52
C THR A 541 17.54 -24.38 6.89
N ILE A 542 16.76 -25.06 7.73
CA ILE A 542 15.55 -25.76 7.28
C ILE A 542 14.85 -24.86 6.28
N SER A 543 14.63 -25.36 5.06
CA SER A 543 13.98 -24.55 4.01
C SER A 543 12.66 -23.98 4.53
N PRO A 544 12.31 -22.73 4.21
CA PRO A 544 10.98 -22.21 4.54
C PRO A 544 9.84 -23.12 4.07
N ALA A 545 10.03 -23.87 2.98
CA ALA A 545 9.10 -24.87 2.50
C ALA A 545 8.91 -26.04 3.49
N ASP A 546 9.97 -26.46 4.16
CA ASP A 546 9.92 -27.57 5.13
C ASP A 546 9.23 -27.12 6.43
N LEU A 547 9.44 -25.87 6.85
CA LEU A 547 8.73 -25.26 7.98
C LEU A 547 7.21 -25.18 7.71
N HIS A 548 6.80 -24.81 6.51
CA HIS A 548 5.39 -24.75 6.13
C HIS A 548 4.74 -26.13 6.05
N GLY A 549 5.49 -27.17 5.73
CA GLY A 549 5.00 -28.55 5.72
C GLY A 549 4.57 -29.10 7.07
N MET A 550 5.10 -28.50 8.17
CA MET A 550 4.76 -28.89 9.54
C MET A 550 3.55 -28.16 10.13
N TRP A 551 3.04 -27.15 9.44
CA TRP A 551 1.87 -26.41 9.91
C TRP A 551 0.60 -27.19 9.63
N TYR A 552 -0.38 -27.01 10.51
CA TYR A 552 -1.70 -27.53 10.25
C TYR A 552 -2.27 -26.89 8.97
N PRO A 553 -2.92 -27.68 8.10
CA PRO A 553 -3.28 -27.21 6.76
C PRO A 553 -4.07 -25.90 6.73
N THR A 554 -4.98 -25.66 7.69
CA THR A 554 -5.76 -24.42 7.71
C THR A 554 -4.92 -23.19 8.05
N VAL A 555 -3.88 -23.32 8.88
CA VAL A 555 -2.94 -22.22 9.16
C VAL A 555 -2.20 -21.83 7.88
N ARG A 556 -1.64 -22.82 7.17
CA ARG A 556 -0.96 -22.57 5.89
C ARG A 556 -1.91 -21.91 4.88
N ARG A 557 -3.12 -22.47 4.72
CA ARG A 557 -4.14 -21.94 3.80
C ARG A 557 -4.52 -20.52 4.13
N THR A 558 -4.71 -20.20 5.40
CA THR A 558 -5.03 -18.84 5.87
C THR A 558 -3.90 -17.87 5.55
N LEU A 559 -2.67 -18.23 5.89
CA LEU A 559 -1.51 -17.35 5.65
C LEU A 559 -1.24 -17.12 4.16
N VAL A 560 -1.37 -18.18 3.34
CA VAL A 560 -1.28 -18.05 1.88
C VAL A 560 -2.39 -17.17 1.35
N CYS A 561 -3.62 -17.36 1.81
CA CYS A 561 -4.76 -16.52 1.44
C CYS A 561 -4.50 -15.05 1.76
N LEU A 562 -4.08 -14.74 2.99
CA LEU A 562 -3.77 -13.37 3.41
C LEU A 562 -2.62 -12.75 2.60
N SER A 563 -1.59 -13.53 2.29
CA SER A 563 -0.46 -13.06 1.46
C SER A 563 -0.88 -12.71 0.04
N LYS A 564 -1.84 -13.45 -0.53
CA LYS A 564 -2.37 -13.19 -1.88
C LYS A 564 -3.32 -12.00 -1.93
N LEU A 565 -4.03 -11.73 -0.83
CA LEU A 565 -4.94 -10.57 -0.72
C LEU A 565 -4.18 -9.27 -0.45
N TYR A 566 -3.09 -9.36 0.29
CA TYR A 566 -2.33 -8.19 0.71
C TYR A 566 -1.87 -7.38 -0.50
N ARG A 567 -2.14 -6.08 -0.51
CA ARG A 567 -1.89 -5.13 -1.60
C ARG A 567 -2.78 -5.28 -2.85
N CYS A 568 -3.55 -6.36 -2.98
CA CYS A 568 -4.44 -6.55 -4.14
C CYS A 568 -5.76 -5.80 -3.99
N ILE A 569 -6.28 -5.71 -2.78
CA ILE A 569 -7.59 -5.12 -2.45
C ILE A 569 -7.46 -3.94 -1.50
N ASP A 570 -8.54 -3.20 -1.33
CA ASP A 570 -8.60 -2.08 -0.41
C ASP A 570 -8.36 -2.50 1.03
N ARG A 571 -7.70 -1.62 1.80
CA ARG A 571 -7.33 -1.86 3.19
C ARG A 571 -8.52 -2.27 4.06
N ALA A 572 -9.66 -1.60 3.89
CA ALA A 572 -10.86 -1.90 4.68
C ALA A 572 -11.43 -3.29 4.36
N VAL A 573 -11.44 -3.67 3.07
CA VAL A 573 -11.89 -5.00 2.62
C VAL A 573 -10.91 -6.07 3.09
N PHE A 574 -9.60 -5.81 3.01
CA PHE A 574 -8.56 -6.71 3.52
C PHE A 574 -8.72 -6.95 5.03
N GLN A 575 -8.99 -5.90 5.81
CA GLN A 575 -9.24 -6.00 7.25
C GLN A 575 -10.43 -6.94 7.54
N GLY A 576 -11.55 -6.77 6.82
CA GLY A 576 -12.74 -7.61 6.98
C GLY A 576 -12.47 -9.08 6.67
N LEU A 577 -11.90 -9.36 5.51
CA LEU A 577 -11.57 -10.73 5.09
C LEU A 577 -10.48 -11.36 5.96
N SER A 578 -9.52 -10.58 6.43
CA SER A 578 -8.46 -11.06 7.35
C SER A 578 -9.06 -11.52 8.68
N GLN A 579 -9.99 -10.73 9.22
CA GLN A 579 -10.69 -11.10 10.45
C GLN A 579 -11.49 -12.38 10.28
N GLU A 580 -12.25 -12.50 9.19
CA GLU A 580 -13.02 -13.71 8.89
C GLU A 580 -12.10 -14.94 8.74
N ALA A 581 -11.01 -14.80 7.98
CA ALA A 581 -10.04 -15.87 7.76
C ALA A 581 -9.34 -16.30 9.05
N LEU A 582 -8.91 -15.36 9.88
CA LEU A 582 -8.27 -15.65 11.16
C LEU A 582 -9.25 -16.30 12.15
N SER A 583 -10.49 -15.81 12.22
CA SER A 583 -11.54 -16.41 13.05
C SER A 583 -11.85 -17.83 12.60
N ALA A 584 -12.03 -18.08 11.31
CA ALA A 584 -12.26 -19.40 10.74
C ALA A 584 -11.08 -20.36 11.03
N CYS A 585 -9.84 -19.86 10.91
CA CYS A 585 -8.64 -20.64 11.22
C CYS A 585 -8.58 -21.02 12.71
N ILE A 586 -8.88 -20.10 13.61
CA ILE A 586 -8.91 -20.35 15.06
C ILE A 586 -9.95 -21.42 15.37
N GLN A 587 -11.16 -21.34 14.80
CA GLN A 587 -12.21 -22.35 14.99
C GLN A 587 -11.76 -23.73 14.49
N SER A 588 -11.12 -23.79 13.33
CA SER A 588 -10.54 -25.02 12.79
C SER A 588 -9.45 -25.60 13.70
N LEU A 589 -8.58 -24.74 14.27
CA LEU A 589 -7.53 -25.15 15.20
C LEU A 589 -8.11 -25.68 16.52
N LEU A 590 -9.16 -25.06 17.05
CA LEU A 590 -9.85 -25.53 18.26
C LEU A 590 -10.45 -26.93 18.03
N GLY A 591 -11.13 -27.13 16.90
CA GLY A 591 -11.66 -28.44 16.52
C GLY A 591 -10.58 -29.52 16.38
N ALA A 592 -9.45 -29.17 15.75
CA ALA A 592 -8.31 -30.07 15.61
C ALA A 592 -7.64 -30.38 16.97
N SER A 593 -7.48 -29.38 17.83
CA SER A 593 -6.96 -29.54 19.20
C SER A 593 -7.81 -30.51 20.03
N ASP A 594 -9.13 -30.37 19.96
CA ASP A 594 -10.06 -31.25 20.63
C ASP A 594 -9.99 -32.70 20.08
N ALA A 595 -9.82 -32.84 18.76
CA ALA A 595 -9.66 -34.15 18.14
C ALA A 595 -8.35 -34.83 18.56
N ILE A 596 -7.24 -34.08 18.60
CA ILE A 596 -5.94 -34.58 19.06
C ILE A 596 -6.01 -34.92 20.55
N ALA A 597 -6.64 -34.10 21.38
CA ALA A 597 -6.81 -34.34 22.82
C ALA A 597 -7.60 -35.63 23.09
N LYS A 598 -8.56 -35.95 22.23
CA LYS A 598 -9.33 -37.20 22.32
C LYS A 598 -8.56 -38.45 21.87
N ASN A 599 -7.73 -38.29 20.82
CA ASN A 599 -7.03 -39.41 20.18
C ASN A 599 -5.68 -39.73 20.83
N LYS A 600 -5.02 -38.75 21.42
CA LYS A 600 -3.70 -38.85 22.07
C LYS A 600 -3.82 -38.40 23.53
N THR A 601 -3.22 -37.26 23.87
CA THR A 601 -3.29 -36.71 25.22
C THR A 601 -3.84 -35.29 25.20
N GLN A 602 -4.41 -34.85 26.29
CA GLN A 602 -4.90 -33.46 26.42
C GLN A 602 -3.76 -32.45 26.32
N VAL A 603 -2.56 -32.83 26.76
CA VAL A 603 -1.34 -32.02 26.64
C VAL A 603 -0.96 -31.80 25.17
N ASP A 604 -1.06 -32.86 24.36
CA ASP A 604 -0.76 -32.75 22.90
C ASP A 604 -1.74 -31.80 22.20
N GLY A 605 -3.04 -31.91 22.55
CA GLY A 605 -4.03 -30.97 21.98
C GLY A 605 -3.74 -29.52 22.37
N GLN A 606 -3.41 -29.23 23.61
CA GLN A 606 -3.09 -27.88 24.08
C GLN A 606 -1.78 -27.35 23.46
N LEU A 607 -0.73 -28.15 23.43
CA LEU A 607 0.54 -27.75 22.85
C LEU A 607 0.43 -27.57 21.32
N PHE A 608 -0.37 -28.40 20.64
CA PHE A 608 -0.73 -28.20 19.24
C PHE A 608 -1.38 -26.84 19.01
N LEU A 609 -2.37 -26.48 19.84
CA LEU A 609 -3.06 -25.19 19.75
C LEU A 609 -2.10 -24.02 19.99
N ILE A 610 -1.32 -24.07 21.07
CA ILE A 610 -0.32 -23.04 21.41
C ILE A 610 0.68 -22.86 20.26
N LYS A 611 1.26 -23.95 19.75
CA LYS A 611 2.19 -23.94 18.62
C LYS A 611 1.64 -23.16 17.43
N HIS A 612 0.44 -23.52 16.98
CA HIS A 612 -0.13 -22.96 15.75
C HIS A 612 -0.64 -21.53 15.94
N LEU A 613 -1.13 -21.18 17.14
CA LEU A 613 -1.48 -19.78 17.46
C LEU A 613 -0.22 -18.89 17.55
N LEU A 614 0.89 -19.39 18.11
CA LEU A 614 2.18 -18.69 18.08
C LEU A 614 2.66 -18.47 16.64
N THR A 615 2.66 -19.52 15.83
CA THR A 615 3.01 -19.42 14.41
C THR A 615 2.14 -18.39 13.69
N MET A 616 0.83 -18.44 13.89
CA MET A 616 -0.09 -17.50 13.27
C MET A 616 0.20 -16.05 13.72
N ARG A 617 0.42 -15.83 15.02
CA ARG A 617 0.78 -14.53 15.59
C ARG A 617 2.05 -13.96 14.96
N GLU A 618 3.10 -14.78 14.84
CA GLU A 618 4.38 -14.38 14.24
C GLU A 618 4.22 -14.06 12.74
N GLN A 619 3.50 -14.89 12.02
CA GLN A 619 3.34 -14.74 10.57
C GLN A 619 2.41 -13.59 10.17
N ILE A 620 1.46 -13.19 11.02
CA ILE A 620 0.64 -12.00 10.76
C ILE A 620 1.31 -10.69 11.19
N ALA A 621 2.37 -10.74 11.96
CA ALA A 621 3.09 -9.55 12.43
C ALA A 621 3.62 -8.64 11.31
N PRO A 622 4.15 -9.15 10.17
CA PRO A 622 4.66 -8.34 9.07
C PRO A 622 3.58 -7.56 8.29
N PHE A 623 2.30 -7.95 8.40
CA PHE A 623 1.23 -7.18 7.76
C PHE A 623 1.04 -5.86 8.52
N HIS A 624 1.47 -4.75 7.92
CA HIS A 624 1.43 -3.41 8.53
C HIS A 624 0.02 -2.79 8.61
N THR A 625 -1.01 -3.54 8.27
CA THR A 625 -2.40 -3.10 8.36
C THR A 625 -2.91 -3.27 9.78
N ASP A 626 -3.66 -2.27 10.28
CA ASP A 626 -4.45 -2.45 11.49
C ASP A 626 -5.53 -3.49 11.22
N PHE A 627 -5.54 -4.56 12.00
CA PHE A 627 -6.59 -5.59 11.93
C PHE A 627 -7.84 -5.19 12.73
N THR A 628 -7.99 -3.91 13.01
CA THR A 628 -9.10 -3.38 13.79
C THR A 628 -10.23 -2.98 12.88
N ILE A 629 -11.40 -3.58 13.03
CA ILE A 629 -12.63 -3.24 12.33
C ILE A 629 -13.56 -2.56 13.31
N LYS A 630 -14.18 -1.47 12.87
CA LYS A 630 -15.26 -0.82 13.55
C LYS A 630 -16.58 -1.45 13.13
N GLU A 631 -17.13 -2.30 13.97
CA GLU A 631 -18.47 -2.85 13.78
C GLU A 631 -19.49 -1.95 14.45
N ILE A 632 -20.47 -1.51 13.69
CA ILE A 632 -21.58 -0.71 14.18
C ILE A 632 -22.76 -1.64 14.41
N SER A 633 -23.11 -1.88 15.66
CA SER A 633 -24.30 -2.64 16.03
C SER A 633 -25.37 -1.73 16.60
N LEU A 634 -26.60 -2.02 16.23
CA LEU A 634 -27.75 -1.36 16.83
C LEU A 634 -28.19 -2.14 18.08
N ASP A 635 -28.02 -1.55 19.25
CA ASP A 635 -28.55 -2.10 20.50
C ASP A 635 -30.04 -1.78 20.63
N LEU A 636 -30.85 -2.76 20.31
CA LEU A 636 -32.31 -2.66 20.37
C LEU A 636 -32.87 -2.97 21.76
N LYS A 637 -32.02 -3.14 22.81
CA LYS A 637 -32.52 -3.49 24.17
C LYS A 637 -33.46 -2.41 24.70
N LYS A 638 -33.07 -1.13 24.57
CA LYS A 638 -33.91 -0.01 25.01
C LYS A 638 -35.22 0.06 24.23
N THR A 639 -35.17 -0.18 22.90
CA THR A 639 -36.36 -0.23 22.05
C THR A 639 -37.26 -1.39 22.44
N ARG A 640 -36.70 -2.57 22.69
CA ARG A 640 -37.43 -3.76 23.18
C ARG A 640 -38.04 -3.50 24.55
N ASP A 641 -37.27 -2.95 25.50
CA ASP A 641 -37.74 -2.73 26.87
C ASP A 641 -38.82 -1.61 26.90
N ALA A 642 -38.72 -0.60 26.04
CA ALA A 642 -39.74 0.42 25.84
C ALA A 642 -41.02 -0.22 25.22
N ALA A 643 -40.88 -1.10 24.23
CA ALA A 643 -41.99 -1.83 23.63
C ALA A 643 -42.64 -2.77 24.61
N PHE A 644 -41.86 -3.48 25.45
CA PHE A 644 -42.39 -4.33 26.52
C PHE A 644 -43.14 -3.52 27.59
N LYS A 645 -42.66 -2.35 27.97
CA LYS A 645 -43.37 -1.44 28.89
C LYS A 645 -44.74 -1.03 28.34
N ILE A 646 -44.82 -0.77 27.01
CA ILE A 646 -46.09 -0.44 26.36
C ILE A 646 -47.02 -1.63 26.26
N LEU A 647 -46.50 -2.81 25.98
CA LEU A 647 -47.29 -4.05 25.80
C LEU A 647 -47.69 -4.74 27.12
N HIS A 648 -47.21 -4.28 28.29
CA HIS A 648 -47.52 -4.89 29.57
C HIS A 648 -48.99 -4.67 29.95
N PRO A 649 -49.75 -5.71 30.35
CA PRO A 649 -51.18 -5.64 30.59
C PRO A 649 -51.62 -4.59 31.62
N LYS A 650 -50.73 -4.24 32.57
CA LYS A 650 -50.99 -3.21 33.61
C LYS A 650 -50.86 -1.79 33.11
N THR A 651 -50.14 -1.53 32.05
CA THR A 651 -49.94 -0.21 31.44
C THR A 651 -50.96 0.14 30.37
N VAL A 652 -51.56 -0.88 29.73
CA VAL A 652 -52.55 -0.68 28.65
C VAL A 652 -53.80 0.01 29.17
N SER A 653 -54.20 -0.24 30.46
CA SER A 653 -55.34 0.51 31.07
C SER A 653 -55.06 1.97 31.35
N HIS A 654 -53.83 2.41 31.49
CA HIS A 654 -53.42 3.79 31.75
C HIS A 654 -53.22 4.57 30.43
N PHE A 655 -52.93 3.86 29.33
CA PHE A 655 -52.72 4.44 28.01
C PHE A 655 -53.97 5.05 27.38
N PHE A 656 -55.12 4.51 27.71
CA PHE A 656 -56.42 5.04 27.23
C PHE A 656 -56.92 6.25 27.98
N ARG A 657 -56.23 6.74 29.05
CA ARG A 657 -56.60 7.89 29.85
C ARG A 657 -55.70 9.12 29.70
N LEU A 658 -54.59 9.01 29.03
CA LEU A 658 -53.65 10.13 28.83
C LEU A 658 -53.44 10.38 27.32
N ASN A 659 -53.55 11.65 26.90
CA ASN A 659 -53.40 12.11 25.53
C ASN A 659 -52.35 11.32 24.75
N SER A 660 -52.78 10.76 23.64
CA SER A 660 -52.01 9.82 22.77
C SER A 660 -50.69 10.39 22.22
N SER A 661 -50.44 11.66 22.30
CA SER A 661 -49.22 12.30 21.81
C SER A 661 -48.01 12.14 22.73
N ASN A 662 -48.18 12.05 24.05
CA ASN A 662 -47.05 12.04 24.98
C ASN A 662 -46.42 10.66 25.12
N ALA A 663 -47.22 9.60 25.09
CA ALA A 663 -46.71 8.21 25.26
C ALA A 663 -45.97 7.72 24.03
N PHE A 664 -46.40 8.12 22.80
CA PHE A 664 -45.72 7.86 21.57
C PHE A 664 -44.40 8.68 21.46
N LEU A 665 -44.43 9.91 21.96
CA LEU A 665 -43.24 10.78 22.03
C LEU A 665 -42.22 10.26 23.05
N GLU A 666 -42.67 9.70 24.17
CA GLU A 666 -41.82 9.06 25.16
C GLU A 666 -41.21 7.73 24.61
N PHE A 667 -41.97 6.98 23.82
CA PHE A 667 -41.45 5.81 23.08
C PHE A 667 -40.41 6.22 22.05
N LEU A 668 -40.65 7.28 21.25
CA LEU A 668 -39.68 7.78 20.29
C LEU A 668 -38.40 8.30 20.95
N LEU A 669 -38.51 8.94 22.11
CA LEU A 669 -37.34 9.46 22.83
C LEU A 669 -36.58 8.38 23.61
N GLN A 670 -37.26 7.45 24.23
CA GLN A 670 -36.66 6.39 25.07
C GLN A 670 -36.36 5.10 24.30
N GLY A 671 -37.06 4.86 23.20
CA GLY A 671 -36.96 3.65 22.37
C GLY A 671 -35.98 3.77 21.22
N THR A 672 -35.24 4.88 21.09
CA THR A 672 -34.22 5.01 20.02
C THR A 672 -33.11 3.98 20.21
N PRO A 673 -32.80 3.20 19.17
CA PRO A 673 -31.71 2.26 19.24
C PRO A 673 -30.39 2.98 19.50
N GLU A 674 -29.62 2.48 20.44
CA GLU A 674 -28.25 2.97 20.65
C GLU A 674 -27.32 2.36 19.60
N ILE A 675 -26.55 3.23 18.97
CA ILE A 675 -25.45 2.81 18.10
C ILE A 675 -24.28 2.46 19.02
N LYS A 676 -23.94 1.17 19.10
CA LYS A 676 -22.74 0.71 19.77
C LYS A 676 -21.66 0.44 18.74
N GLU A 677 -20.55 1.10 18.93
CA GLU A 677 -19.35 0.86 18.16
C GLU A 677 -18.51 -0.20 18.86
N HIS A 678 -18.34 -1.33 18.23
CA HIS A 678 -17.43 -2.36 18.68
C HIS A 678 -16.19 -2.36 17.78
N TYR A 679 -15.04 -2.29 18.42
CA TYR A 679 -13.77 -2.44 17.72
C TYR A 679 -13.33 -3.91 17.86
N ILE A 680 -13.36 -4.62 16.76
CA ILE A 680 -12.91 -6.00 16.69
C ILE A 680 -11.49 -5.99 16.12
N ASP A 681 -10.55 -6.52 16.85
CA ASP A 681 -9.13 -6.61 16.45
C ASP A 681 -8.75 -8.10 16.43
N SER A 682 -8.60 -8.65 15.25
CA SER A 682 -8.28 -10.05 15.07
C SER A 682 -6.90 -10.46 15.57
N LYS A 683 -5.93 -9.52 15.62
CA LYS A 683 -4.64 -9.77 16.28
C LYS A 683 -4.84 -9.97 17.79
N LYS A 684 -5.64 -9.12 18.42
CA LYS A 684 -5.99 -9.27 19.84
C LYS A 684 -6.79 -10.54 20.10
N ASP A 685 -7.61 -10.97 19.14
CA ASP A 685 -8.31 -12.24 19.25
C ASP A 685 -7.35 -13.43 19.22
N VAL A 686 -6.38 -13.44 18.31
CA VAL A 686 -5.32 -14.46 18.31
C VAL A 686 -4.55 -14.45 19.64
N ASP A 687 -4.17 -13.28 20.14
CA ASP A 687 -3.49 -13.14 21.43
C ASP A 687 -4.36 -13.60 22.59
N ARG A 688 -5.65 -13.32 22.56
CA ARG A 688 -6.62 -13.77 23.58
C ARG A 688 -6.75 -15.30 23.61
N TYR A 689 -6.89 -15.93 22.44
CA TYR A 689 -6.96 -17.40 22.36
C TYR A 689 -5.63 -18.05 22.75
N LEU A 690 -4.52 -17.46 22.36
CA LEU A 690 -3.18 -17.91 22.75
C LEU A 690 -3.01 -17.82 24.28
N LYS A 691 -3.37 -16.68 24.87
CA LYS A 691 -3.34 -16.49 26.32
C LYS A 691 -4.21 -17.50 27.05
N ALA A 692 -5.45 -17.69 26.59
CA ALA A 692 -6.37 -18.66 27.15
C ALA A 692 -5.82 -20.10 27.06
N ALA A 693 -5.25 -20.48 25.90
CA ALA A 693 -4.63 -21.79 25.72
C ALA A 693 -3.43 -21.99 26.64
N CYS A 694 -2.57 -20.97 26.80
CA CYS A 694 -1.44 -21.01 27.73
C CYS A 694 -1.90 -21.11 29.19
N GLU A 695 -2.89 -20.32 29.59
CA GLU A 695 -3.47 -20.36 30.93
C GLU A 695 -4.10 -21.74 31.22
N GLN A 696 -4.84 -22.30 30.29
CA GLN A 696 -5.45 -23.62 30.40
C GLN A 696 -4.38 -24.70 30.53
N PHE A 697 -3.30 -24.63 29.74
CA PHE A 697 -2.18 -25.56 29.87
C PHE A 697 -1.50 -25.43 31.21
N ILE A 698 -1.20 -24.22 31.69
CA ILE A 698 -0.57 -23.97 32.99
C ILE A 698 -1.44 -24.52 34.13
N GLN A 699 -2.72 -24.20 34.10
CA GLN A 699 -3.66 -24.66 35.13
C GLN A 699 -3.73 -26.20 35.17
N GLN A 700 -3.85 -26.83 33.99
CA GLN A 700 -3.91 -28.29 33.93
C GLN A 700 -2.62 -28.95 34.37
N GLN A 701 -1.45 -28.45 33.94
CA GLN A 701 -0.17 -28.99 34.37
C GLN A 701 0.02 -28.79 35.88
N SER A 702 -0.30 -27.62 36.39
CA SER A 702 -0.25 -27.35 37.82
C SER A 702 -1.15 -28.33 38.58
N LYS A 703 -2.37 -28.54 38.10
CA LYS A 703 -3.32 -29.48 38.71
C LYS A 703 -2.79 -30.93 38.73
N ILE A 704 -2.23 -31.39 37.61
CA ILE A 704 -1.64 -32.74 37.51
C ILE A 704 -0.52 -32.96 38.54
N PHE A 705 0.29 -31.91 38.82
CA PHE A 705 1.45 -32.00 39.67
C PHE A 705 1.13 -31.79 41.17
N VAL A 706 0.18 -30.93 41.52
CA VAL A 706 -0.01 -30.48 42.90
C VAL A 706 -1.45 -30.58 43.41
N GLU A 707 -2.44 -31.03 42.61
CA GLU A 707 -3.84 -31.15 43.02
C GLU A 707 -4.01 -31.90 44.34
N PRO A 708 -3.36 -33.05 44.54
CA PRO A 708 -3.56 -33.77 45.82
C PRO A 708 -3.11 -32.95 47.04
N LEU A 709 -2.07 -32.14 46.89
CA LEU A 709 -1.59 -31.29 47.95
C LEU A 709 -2.45 -30.04 48.15
N GLU A 710 -2.98 -29.47 47.04
CA GLU A 710 -3.97 -28.37 47.07
C GLU A 710 -5.29 -28.78 47.71
N ASP A 711 -5.78 -29.97 47.41
CA ASP A 711 -6.98 -30.54 48.04
C ASP A 711 -6.78 -30.75 49.53
N PHE A 712 -5.60 -31.24 49.93
CA PHE A 712 -5.24 -31.36 51.32
C PHE A 712 -5.24 -30.00 52.03
N MET A 713 -4.60 -29.00 51.44
CA MET A 713 -4.56 -27.62 51.96
C MET A 713 -5.95 -26.99 52.04
N ALA A 714 -6.81 -27.23 51.01
CA ALA A 714 -8.19 -26.75 51.02
C ALA A 714 -8.98 -27.33 52.22
N LYS A 715 -8.83 -28.65 52.49
CA LYS A 715 -9.43 -29.30 53.68
C LYS A 715 -8.89 -28.70 55.00
N VAL A 716 -7.60 -28.42 55.06
CA VAL A 716 -7.01 -27.78 56.23
C VAL A 716 -7.52 -26.34 56.42
N THR A 717 -7.64 -25.58 55.33
CA THR A 717 -8.16 -24.23 55.39
C THR A 717 -9.64 -24.18 55.78
N ALA A 718 -10.43 -25.12 55.28
CA ALA A 718 -11.84 -25.26 55.65
C ALA A 718 -11.96 -25.59 57.17
N LEU A 719 -11.09 -26.46 57.69
CA LEU A 719 -11.07 -26.81 59.10
C LEU A 719 -10.65 -25.60 59.97
N LYS A 720 -9.62 -24.83 59.56
CA LYS A 720 -9.18 -23.59 60.24
C LYS A 720 -10.28 -22.51 60.24
N THR A 721 -11.03 -22.38 59.15
CA THR A 721 -12.15 -21.44 59.07
C THR A 721 -13.32 -21.83 59.97
N MET A 722 -13.63 -23.13 60.04
CA MET A 722 -14.66 -23.64 60.96
C MET A 722 -14.27 -23.44 62.44
N ALA A 723 -12.98 -23.64 62.79
CA ALA A 723 -12.47 -23.41 64.12
C ALA A 723 -12.49 -21.92 64.53
N ASN A 724 -12.24 -21.01 63.60
CA ASN A 724 -12.29 -19.56 63.82
C ASN A 724 -13.71 -19.01 63.96
N GLN A 725 -14.75 -19.73 63.51
CA GLN A 725 -16.17 -19.38 63.62
C GLN A 725 -16.85 -19.91 64.90
N GLY A 726 -16.04 -20.29 65.96
CA GLY A 726 -16.56 -20.68 67.23
C GLY A 726 -16.85 -22.19 67.42
N GLY A 727 -16.37 -23.00 66.48
CA GLY A 727 -16.40 -24.46 66.59
C GLY A 727 -15.32 -24.97 67.56
N PRO A 728 -15.43 -26.25 68.02
CA PRO A 728 -14.43 -26.86 68.89
C PRO A 728 -13.03 -26.81 68.24
N LYS A 729 -12.04 -26.55 69.05
CA LYS A 729 -10.62 -26.55 68.56
C LYS A 729 -10.25 -27.99 68.21
N TYR A 730 -10.27 -28.28 66.91
CA TYR A 730 -9.82 -29.56 66.36
C TYR A 730 -8.31 -29.45 66.06
N SER A 731 -7.52 -30.35 66.60
CA SER A 731 -6.14 -30.53 66.19
C SER A 731 -6.08 -31.22 64.85
N LEU A 732 -5.25 -30.72 63.94
CA LEU A 732 -5.11 -31.29 62.58
C LEU A 732 -4.64 -32.75 62.65
N SER A 733 -3.77 -33.11 63.65
CA SER A 733 -3.22 -34.41 63.83
C SER A 733 -4.29 -35.47 64.27
N GLN A 734 -5.45 -35.04 64.76
CA GLN A 734 -6.53 -35.91 65.16
C GLN A 734 -7.46 -36.29 63.99
N GLN A 735 -7.32 -35.68 62.85
CA GLN A 735 -8.18 -35.95 61.67
C GLN A 735 -7.75 -37.28 61.01
N PRO A 736 -8.69 -38.17 60.66
CA PRO A 736 -8.38 -39.46 60.03
C PRO A 736 -7.69 -39.35 58.67
N TRP A 737 -7.84 -38.19 57.99
CA TRP A 737 -7.23 -37.90 56.68
C TRP A 737 -5.90 -37.14 56.82
N ALA A 738 -5.55 -36.64 58.01
CA ALA A 738 -4.34 -35.88 58.26
C ALA A 738 -3.34 -36.62 59.20
N GLN A 739 -3.43 -37.93 59.25
CA GLN A 739 -2.45 -38.76 59.98
C GLN A 739 -1.08 -38.70 59.32
N PRO A 740 0.03 -38.64 60.04
CA PRO A 740 1.39 -38.52 59.53
C PRO A 740 1.73 -39.50 58.40
N VAL A 741 1.31 -40.78 58.53
CA VAL A 741 1.52 -41.81 57.48
C VAL A 741 0.77 -41.46 56.19
N LYS A 742 -0.52 -41.00 56.28
CA LYS A 742 -1.29 -40.62 55.11
C LYS A 742 -0.74 -39.38 54.42
N ILE A 743 -0.24 -38.42 55.18
CA ILE A 743 0.41 -37.24 54.62
C ILE A 743 1.70 -37.64 53.92
N ASN A 744 2.48 -38.57 54.52
CA ASN A 744 3.67 -39.10 53.86
C ASN A 744 3.33 -39.76 52.52
N ASP A 745 2.28 -40.62 52.48
CA ASP A 745 1.82 -41.27 51.25
C ASP A 745 1.40 -40.23 50.21
N LEU A 746 0.70 -39.19 50.64
CA LEU A 746 0.22 -38.11 49.77
C LEU A 746 1.42 -37.32 49.17
N VAL A 747 2.35 -36.90 49.99
CA VAL A 747 3.52 -36.16 49.58
C VAL A 747 4.47 -37.02 48.75
N ALA A 748 4.71 -38.26 49.12
CA ALA A 748 5.55 -39.21 48.39
C ALA A 748 4.95 -39.51 46.99
N SER A 749 3.61 -39.75 46.93
CA SER A 749 2.91 -40.00 45.66
C SER A 749 2.95 -38.78 44.75
N THR A 750 2.79 -37.58 45.29
CA THR A 750 2.88 -36.33 44.56
C THR A 750 4.30 -36.10 44.01
N TYR A 751 5.32 -36.28 44.88
CA TYR A 751 6.71 -36.16 44.46
C TYR A 751 7.09 -37.21 43.42
N LYS A 752 6.60 -38.45 43.52
CA LYS A 752 6.75 -39.50 42.52
C LYS A 752 6.08 -39.10 41.18
N THR A 753 4.87 -38.52 41.26
CA THR A 753 4.15 -38.03 40.06
C THR A 753 4.92 -36.96 39.34
N ILE A 754 5.48 -35.99 40.07
CA ILE A 754 6.34 -34.97 39.50
C ILE A 754 7.55 -35.59 38.83
N LYS A 755 8.27 -36.50 39.53
CA LYS A 755 9.45 -37.19 39.03
C LYS A 755 9.20 -37.98 37.75
N THR A 756 8.04 -38.56 37.61
CA THR A 756 7.69 -39.39 36.42
C THR A 756 7.08 -38.62 35.28
N LYS A 757 6.18 -37.66 35.56
CA LYS A 757 5.46 -36.92 34.49
C LYS A 757 6.18 -35.67 34.02
N LEU A 758 6.95 -35.02 34.89
CA LEU A 758 7.66 -33.79 34.53
C LEU A 758 8.58 -33.96 33.31
N PRO A 759 9.45 -34.99 33.22
CA PRO A 759 10.29 -35.17 32.02
C PRO A 759 9.46 -35.38 30.74
N VAL A 760 8.34 -36.07 30.86
CA VAL A 760 7.44 -36.33 29.71
C VAL A 760 6.81 -35.02 29.23
N THR A 761 6.27 -34.21 30.16
CA THR A 761 5.69 -32.89 29.81
C THR A 761 6.72 -31.97 29.15
N LEU A 762 7.94 -31.90 29.69
CA LEU A 762 9.00 -31.06 29.12
C LEU A 762 9.47 -31.57 27.75
N ARG A 763 9.53 -32.88 27.54
CA ARG A 763 9.80 -33.46 26.24
C ARG A 763 8.69 -33.09 25.24
N SER A 764 7.44 -33.23 25.62
CA SER A 764 6.33 -32.81 24.76
C SER A 764 6.44 -31.31 24.42
N MET A 765 6.75 -30.46 25.40
CA MET A 765 6.94 -29.03 25.16
C MET A 765 8.08 -28.77 24.17
N SER A 766 9.23 -29.45 24.30
CA SER A 766 10.37 -29.26 23.39
C SER A 766 10.07 -29.69 21.95
N VAL A 767 9.26 -30.74 21.77
CA VAL A 767 8.82 -31.21 20.44
C VAL A 767 7.90 -30.20 19.77
N TYR A 768 6.95 -29.61 20.52
CA TYR A 768 5.98 -28.69 19.92
C TYR A 768 6.50 -27.26 19.77
N LEU A 769 7.24 -26.73 20.73
CA LEU A 769 7.53 -25.29 20.79
C LEU A 769 8.82 -24.88 20.08
N ALA A 770 9.74 -25.80 19.85
CA ALA A 770 11.01 -25.60 19.16
C ALA A 770 11.91 -24.41 19.64
N ASN A 771 11.38 -23.53 20.50
CA ASN A 771 12.06 -22.37 21.07
C ASN A 771 12.15 -22.51 22.60
N LYS A 772 13.37 -22.60 23.10
CA LYS A 772 13.66 -22.76 24.53
C LYS A 772 13.13 -21.62 25.41
N ASP A 773 13.13 -20.40 24.87
CA ASP A 773 12.61 -19.25 25.64
C ASP A 773 11.08 -19.36 25.82
N THR A 774 10.38 -19.78 24.77
CA THR A 774 8.94 -20.02 24.84
C THR A 774 8.59 -21.16 25.80
N GLU A 775 9.35 -22.26 25.76
CA GLU A 775 9.22 -23.35 26.73
C GLU A 775 9.40 -22.84 28.17
N PHE A 776 10.47 -22.07 28.38
CA PHE A 776 10.79 -21.52 29.71
C PHE A 776 9.67 -20.59 30.21
N ILE A 777 9.22 -19.66 29.35
CA ILE A 777 8.15 -18.72 29.71
C ILE A 777 6.85 -19.44 30.05
N LEU A 778 6.46 -20.45 29.26
CA LEU A 778 5.24 -21.21 29.46
C LEU A 778 5.30 -22.10 30.72
N PHE A 779 6.46 -22.71 31.01
CA PHE A 779 6.63 -23.61 32.16
C PHE A 779 6.92 -22.89 33.46
N LYS A 780 7.44 -21.65 33.45
CA LYS A 780 7.77 -20.87 34.65
C LYS A 780 6.62 -20.74 35.65
N PRO A 781 5.37 -20.44 35.25
CA PRO A 781 4.25 -20.39 36.20
C PRO A 781 3.96 -21.74 36.86
N VAL A 782 4.03 -22.85 36.09
CA VAL A 782 3.82 -24.21 36.63
C VAL A 782 4.90 -24.52 37.67
N ARG A 783 6.18 -24.23 37.36
CA ARG A 783 7.29 -24.38 38.26
C ARG A 783 7.09 -23.57 39.54
N SER A 784 6.71 -22.29 39.40
CA SER A 784 6.45 -21.41 40.53
C SER A 784 5.30 -21.92 41.40
N ASN A 785 4.22 -22.45 40.78
CA ASN A 785 3.11 -23.02 41.55
C ASN A 785 3.55 -24.26 42.35
N ILE A 786 4.28 -25.17 41.72
CA ILE A 786 4.80 -26.36 42.44
C ILE A 786 5.65 -25.92 43.66
N GLN A 787 6.57 -24.97 43.47
CA GLN A 787 7.40 -24.45 44.55
C GLN A 787 6.56 -23.82 45.67
N GLN A 788 5.59 -22.99 45.33
CA GLN A 788 4.71 -22.35 46.33
C GLN A 788 3.87 -23.35 47.14
N VAL A 789 3.33 -24.35 46.45
CA VAL A 789 2.52 -25.38 47.13
C VAL A 789 3.38 -26.16 48.10
N PHE A 790 4.58 -26.62 47.71
CA PHE A 790 5.47 -27.33 48.61
C PHE A 790 5.96 -26.42 49.76
N GLN A 791 6.22 -25.14 49.49
CA GLN A 791 6.58 -24.18 50.54
C GLN A 791 5.46 -24.00 51.58
N LYS A 792 4.21 -23.85 51.10
CA LYS A 792 3.02 -23.74 51.97
C LYS A 792 2.80 -24.99 52.78
N ILE A 793 2.94 -26.18 52.17
CA ILE A 793 2.86 -27.45 52.88
C ILE A 793 3.97 -27.53 53.94
N HIS A 794 5.20 -27.15 53.63
CA HIS A 794 6.32 -27.20 54.55
C HIS A 794 6.09 -26.31 55.79
N LEU A 795 5.58 -25.07 55.54
CA LEU A 795 5.23 -24.17 56.64
C LEU A 795 4.07 -24.73 57.45
N LEU A 796 3.02 -25.24 56.83
CA LEU A 796 1.87 -25.83 57.50
C LEU A 796 2.30 -27.03 58.40
N LEU A 797 3.12 -27.92 57.86
CA LEU A 797 3.57 -29.10 58.61
C LEU A 797 4.43 -28.68 59.80
N LYS A 798 5.28 -27.65 59.70
CA LYS A 798 6.03 -27.11 60.80
C LYS A 798 5.20 -26.48 61.93
N GLU A 799 4.08 -25.85 61.53
CA GLU A 799 3.16 -25.21 62.47
C GLU A 799 2.31 -26.21 63.25
N GLU A 800 1.85 -27.28 62.60
CA GLU A 800 0.77 -28.14 63.10
C GLU A 800 1.25 -29.50 63.65
N PHE A 801 2.46 -29.96 63.32
CA PHE A 801 2.94 -31.31 63.70
C PHE A 801 4.24 -31.25 64.55
N SER A 802 4.38 -32.28 65.40
CA SER A 802 5.56 -32.45 66.25
C SER A 802 6.81 -32.84 65.45
N SER A 803 7.99 -32.75 66.07
CA SER A 803 9.25 -33.17 65.44
C SER A 803 9.30 -34.66 65.09
N GLU A 804 8.61 -35.49 65.85
CA GLU A 804 8.50 -36.94 65.61
C GLU A 804 7.57 -37.21 64.41
N ASP A 805 6.44 -36.55 64.33
CA ASP A 805 5.53 -36.64 63.20
C ASP A 805 6.16 -36.17 61.92
N LEU A 806 7.01 -35.09 61.96
CA LEU A 806 7.71 -34.60 60.81
C LEU A 806 8.74 -35.59 60.24
N GLN A 807 9.34 -36.43 61.10
CA GLN A 807 10.20 -37.53 60.63
C GLN A 807 9.42 -38.62 59.91
N ILE A 808 8.17 -38.90 60.34
CA ILE A 808 7.29 -39.87 59.69
C ILE A 808 6.80 -39.34 58.36
N ILE A 809 6.43 -38.06 58.30
CA ILE A 809 5.92 -37.41 57.05
C ILE A 809 7.01 -37.32 56.01
N ALA A 810 8.27 -37.17 56.38
CA ALA A 810 9.43 -37.11 55.49
C ALA A 810 9.25 -36.21 54.25
N CYS A 811 8.70 -35.00 54.45
CA CYS A 811 8.44 -34.09 53.35
C CYS A 811 9.76 -33.67 52.65
N PRO A 812 9.84 -33.77 51.30
CA PRO A 812 11.02 -33.37 50.55
C PRO A 812 11.40 -31.93 50.85
N SER A 813 12.71 -31.65 51.06
CA SER A 813 13.17 -30.27 51.25
C SER A 813 12.96 -29.41 50.01
N MET A 814 12.85 -28.09 50.18
CA MET A 814 12.69 -27.19 49.07
C MET A 814 13.91 -27.28 48.10
N GLU A 815 15.10 -27.65 48.60
CA GLU A 815 16.27 -27.91 47.77
C GLU A 815 16.07 -29.14 46.86
N GLN A 816 15.52 -30.22 47.41
CA GLN A 816 15.18 -31.43 46.63
C GLN A 816 14.13 -31.18 45.59
N VAL A 817 13.10 -30.41 45.92
CA VAL A 817 12.05 -29.99 44.94
C VAL A 817 12.68 -29.11 43.85
N ASN A 818 13.51 -28.13 44.23
CA ASN A 818 14.19 -27.27 43.27
C ASN A 818 15.18 -28.04 42.40
N LEU A 819 15.89 -29.00 42.97
CA LEU A 819 16.78 -29.87 42.20
C LEU A 819 15.99 -30.69 41.17
N LEU A 820 14.89 -31.29 41.60
CA LEU A 820 13.99 -32.03 40.69
C LEU A 820 13.49 -31.16 39.52
N LEU A 821 13.09 -29.91 39.82
CA LEU A 821 12.64 -28.95 38.83
C LEU A 821 13.79 -28.37 37.97
N SER A 822 15.04 -28.47 38.41
CA SER A 822 16.24 -28.03 37.70
C SER A 822 16.93 -29.13 36.87
N MET A 823 16.72 -30.41 37.23
CA MET A 823 17.27 -31.58 36.53
C MET A 823 16.64 -31.77 35.12
N SER A 824 15.76 -30.88 34.72
CA SER A 824 15.07 -30.87 33.42
C SER A 824 15.77 -29.94 32.39
N LYS A 825 17.05 -29.60 32.60
CA LYS A 825 17.85 -28.87 31.64
C LYS A 825 18.42 -29.78 30.55
#